data_f6451f219a57aa9b3edc900928525589
#
_entry.id   f6451f219a57aa9b3edc900928525589
#
_cell.length_a   1.000
_cell.length_b   1.000
_cell.length_c   1.000
_cell.angle_alpha   90.00
_cell.angle_beta   90.00
_cell.angle_gamma   90.00
#
_symmetry.space_group_name_H-M   'P 1'
#
loop_
_entity.id
_entity.type
_entity.pdbx_description
1 polymer ?
#
loop_
_entity_poly.entity_id
_entity_poly.type
_entity_poly.pdbx_seq_one_letter_code
_entity_poly.pdbx_strand_id
1 'polypeptide(L)'
;MLERRAFLGAASLLASSLALSGCVGGDVEPTKTPKTGEDTGIQRQPIDVLPEGGQWMTLSCWQSCGGRCLNKGYVVDGVIVRQKTDDTHDDSQDYPQQRSCPRGKTLSSTWLGEDRIKYPMKRKHWQPGGVDYHPELRGQDEWERISWDEAVGYVADEVKRVFEQFGSRSFLGVSWDGLPYASYLGGSVGIMATGSRGSARLAPAHLGAEHDGCDVKRGQANDRFDLMYNAENVVLYSFNPAWNAMGSPMWHFMKAKENGATFTVVGPDYNMTASMLEADWIPVRPGTDTAFLLAVAYEMLRLDEEGGNVVDWDFLHKYTVGFDAESMPANAASAENFLGYVKGEYDGVPKTPEWATKICGTPVEAITKFATLLSKENKVMTFNAFGCMRHTATENLEQLMIAVNSMGGHYGKPGQCWGGYYFDGGSDAPCNLILTGSSGVDEAKEKLGIAPKKMLGEPCDDVVSAAQVWDAIFNKKYHFTGDIRNDAPESACEERDLDVRFMDFGTWSAMRSYPDTVKAVRALREGGIECVVGRGILPKLDIQFCDIVVPVISDLEKEAILETGEGGREIVYHYDKVCDPLYEARTNREFESAILTALGEDPAGMYPLSEEQKLYNIMAGTTVICDDGVTYEPLLTITQEDIDAMGVEGQPQQGRITLQEFKEKGVYQVERKQGDNFGFIAYKDFVDDPVAHPLATDSGKFEIYCQYKADILNQAKLRAGDEWKPYPTYVTPVEGIETTYADFEDQVKGDFPYLMYNTHYPRFGNGVYGNTKSLGEAFATPVFMGEKVAKENGIATGDTVLVESPHGNVLRIACVSPTYMDDVLALPNGGWSQFNEEGIDVMGGVSTLNGTLMQGMGCTSFNSNNVRVSKYAGDPLGSDSSRQVVLSAE
;
A
#
# COMPACT_ATOMS: atom_id res chain seq x y z
N MET A 1 17.77 1.92 -34.06
CA MET A 1 18.69 1.89 -32.91
C MET A 1 19.18 3.30 -32.62
N LEU A 2 18.53 3.99 -31.70
CA LEU A 2 19.05 5.23 -31.15
C LEU A 2 20.23 4.87 -30.24
N GLU A 3 21.34 5.53 -30.41
CA GLU A 3 22.53 5.27 -29.63
C GLU A 3 22.24 5.45 -28.14
N ARG A 4 22.60 4.46 -27.32
CA ARG A 4 22.39 4.41 -25.84
C ARG A 4 22.81 5.73 -25.14
N ARG A 5 23.80 6.43 -25.68
CA ARG A 5 24.27 7.72 -25.12
C ARG A 5 23.32 8.89 -25.34
N ALA A 6 22.58 8.91 -26.44
CA ALA A 6 21.57 9.95 -26.73
C ALA A 6 20.34 9.77 -25.82
N PHE A 7 19.99 8.53 -25.50
CA PHE A 7 18.87 8.21 -24.61
C PHE A 7 19.16 8.59 -23.14
N LEU A 8 20.35 8.31 -22.64
CA LEU A 8 20.78 8.70 -21.28
C LEU A 8 20.91 10.22 -21.15
N GLY A 9 21.31 10.93 -22.21
CA GLY A 9 21.29 12.39 -22.25
C GLY A 9 19.89 12.97 -22.21
N ALA A 10 18.92 12.34 -22.85
CA ALA A 10 17.53 12.78 -22.85
C ALA A 10 16.84 12.50 -21.49
N ALA A 11 17.11 11.37 -20.84
CA ALA A 11 16.55 11.04 -19.54
C ALA A 11 17.10 11.94 -18.41
N SER A 12 18.38 12.29 -18.45
CA SER A 12 18.96 13.25 -17.50
C SER A 12 18.52 14.69 -17.73
N LEU A 13 18.25 15.08 -18.98
CA LEU A 13 17.65 16.38 -19.33
C LEU A 13 16.18 16.46 -18.91
N LEU A 14 15.41 15.37 -18.99
CA LEU A 14 14.03 15.31 -18.51
C LEU A 14 13.93 15.39 -16.98
N ALA A 15 14.83 14.75 -16.27
CA ALA A 15 14.88 14.86 -14.80
C ALA A 15 15.28 16.28 -14.34
N SER A 16 16.15 16.96 -15.09
CA SER A 16 16.53 18.36 -14.81
C SER A 16 15.50 19.38 -15.29
N SER A 17 14.76 19.12 -16.37
CA SER A 17 13.70 20.01 -16.86
C SER A 17 12.44 19.97 -16.02
N LEU A 18 12.10 18.82 -15.42
CA LEU A 18 10.99 18.71 -14.46
C LEU A 18 11.27 19.44 -13.13
N ALA A 19 12.53 19.60 -12.77
CA ALA A 19 12.92 20.40 -11.60
C ALA A 19 12.91 21.94 -11.87
N LEU A 20 12.86 22.36 -13.13
CA LEU A 20 12.96 23.78 -13.54
C LEU A 20 11.67 24.38 -14.11
N SER A 21 10.62 23.56 -14.36
CA SER A 21 9.38 24.06 -14.98
C SER A 21 8.37 24.68 -13.99
N GLY A 22 8.76 24.98 -12.76
CA GLY A 22 7.95 25.73 -11.79
C GLY A 22 8.02 27.27 -11.93
N CYS A 23 8.66 27.83 -12.93
CA CYS A 23 8.78 29.28 -13.12
C CYS A 23 8.22 29.74 -14.47
N VAL A 24 7.09 30.40 -14.39
CA VAL A 24 6.53 31.47 -15.23
C VAL A 24 7.09 31.64 -16.64
N GLY A 25 6.18 31.62 -17.62
CA GLY A 25 6.44 32.03 -18.99
C GLY A 25 6.98 33.48 -19.11
N GLY A 26 8.19 33.57 -19.57
CA GLY A 26 8.91 34.73 -19.96
C GLY A 26 10.21 34.27 -20.59
N ASP A 27 10.55 34.77 -21.78
CA ASP A 27 11.81 34.48 -22.45
C ASP A 27 12.99 34.76 -21.51
N VAL A 28 13.51 33.73 -20.87
CA VAL A 28 14.74 33.82 -20.08
C VAL A 28 15.83 33.12 -20.89
N GLU A 29 16.77 33.91 -21.42
CA GLU A 29 18.03 33.39 -21.91
C GLU A 29 18.66 32.46 -20.84
N PRO A 30 19.26 31.34 -21.23
CA PRO A 30 19.88 30.43 -20.29
C PRO A 30 20.99 31.17 -19.54
N THR A 31 20.78 31.37 -18.26
CA THR A 31 21.78 31.97 -17.38
C THR A 31 23.03 31.07 -17.39
N LYS A 32 24.14 31.64 -17.80
CA LYS A 32 25.45 30.99 -17.75
C LYS A 32 25.69 30.49 -16.34
N THR A 33 26.02 29.22 -16.22
CA THR A 33 26.50 28.63 -14.95
C THR A 33 27.58 29.55 -14.39
N PRO A 34 27.49 30.03 -13.13
CA PRO A 34 28.53 30.88 -12.57
C PRO A 34 29.85 30.11 -12.58
N LYS A 35 30.89 30.71 -13.12
CA LYS A 35 32.24 30.16 -13.03
C LYS A 35 32.57 30.07 -11.53
N THR A 36 32.95 28.90 -11.07
CA THR A 36 33.53 28.70 -9.73
C THR A 36 34.70 29.66 -9.56
N GLY A 37 34.51 30.70 -8.73
CA GLY A 37 35.58 31.62 -8.37
C GLY A 37 35.22 33.12 -8.28
N GLU A 38 34.00 33.56 -8.60
CA GLU A 38 33.60 34.93 -8.32
C GLU A 38 33.00 35.03 -6.91
N ASP A 39 33.68 35.77 -6.04
CA ASP A 39 33.23 36.15 -4.72
C ASP A 39 32.02 37.10 -4.87
N THR A 40 30.81 36.55 -4.67
CA THR A 40 29.56 37.31 -4.76
C THR A 40 29.29 38.20 -3.55
N GLY A 41 30.22 38.24 -2.57
CA GLY A 41 30.05 39.01 -1.32
C GLY A 41 28.96 38.45 -0.38
N ILE A 42 28.28 37.37 -0.77
CA ILE A 42 27.31 36.67 0.09
C ILE A 42 28.12 35.72 0.99
N GLN A 43 28.32 36.10 2.23
CA GLN A 43 28.81 35.17 3.26
C GLN A 43 27.77 34.08 3.44
N ARG A 44 27.92 32.95 2.74
CA ARG A 44 27.16 31.75 3.06
C ARG A 44 27.59 31.30 4.46
N GLN A 45 26.66 31.33 5.40
CA GLN A 45 26.88 30.63 6.69
C GLN A 45 27.21 29.16 6.34
N PRO A 46 28.22 28.59 7.00
CA PRO A 46 28.51 27.16 6.79
C PRO A 46 27.23 26.36 6.99
N ILE A 47 26.89 25.53 6.01
CA ILE A 47 25.67 24.69 6.03
C ILE A 47 25.64 23.78 7.29
N ASP A 48 26.78 23.59 7.92
CA ASP A 48 26.98 22.67 9.04
C ASP A 48 26.91 23.31 10.42
N VAL A 49 26.66 24.64 10.53
CA VAL A 49 26.48 25.29 11.84
C VAL A 49 25.08 25.00 12.35
N LEU A 50 25.01 24.16 13.39
CA LEU A 50 23.77 23.93 14.11
C LEU A 50 23.54 25.02 15.14
N PRO A 51 22.29 25.50 15.35
CA PRO A 51 21.98 26.42 16.45
C PRO A 51 22.39 25.82 17.81
N GLU A 52 22.81 26.69 18.72
CA GLU A 52 23.12 26.26 20.11
C GLU A 52 21.83 25.81 20.83
N GLY A 53 21.97 24.89 21.79
CA GLY A 53 20.90 24.44 22.68
C GLY A 53 19.99 23.35 22.10
N GLY A 54 20.26 22.89 20.89
CA GLY A 54 19.46 21.79 20.29
C GLY A 54 20.08 20.42 20.52
N GLN A 55 19.28 19.40 20.23
CA GLN A 55 19.70 17.99 20.28
C GLN A 55 19.16 17.21 19.09
N TRP A 56 19.86 16.13 18.73
CA TRP A 56 19.36 15.18 17.73
C TRP A 56 18.34 14.25 18.38
N MET A 57 17.15 14.18 17.80
CA MET A 57 16.03 13.34 18.22
C MET A 57 15.58 12.44 17.07
N THR A 58 15.09 11.25 17.37
CA THR A 58 14.59 10.33 16.37
C THR A 58 13.15 10.65 16.03
N LEU A 59 12.87 10.87 14.75
CA LEU A 59 11.57 11.27 14.25
C LEU A 59 10.81 10.07 13.67
N SER A 60 9.58 9.88 14.09
CA SER A 60 8.69 8.89 13.49
C SER A 60 8.38 9.25 12.03
N CYS A 61 8.63 8.33 11.12
CA CYS A 61 8.18 8.40 9.72
C CYS A 61 7.48 7.10 9.34
N TRP A 62 6.41 6.80 10.04
CA TRP A 62 5.51 5.73 9.63
C TRP A 62 4.30 6.33 8.93
N GLN A 63 4.26 6.19 7.62
CA GLN A 63 3.18 6.69 6.78
C GLN A 63 2.51 5.53 6.04
N SER A 64 1.36 5.77 5.47
CA SER A 64 0.62 4.77 4.69
C SER A 64 1.32 4.27 3.42
N CYS A 65 2.59 4.64 3.22
CA CYS A 65 3.46 4.02 2.20
C CYS A 65 4.03 2.66 2.65
N GLY A 66 3.77 2.22 3.89
CA GLY A 66 4.34 1.00 4.46
C GLY A 66 5.80 1.12 4.93
N GLY A 67 6.52 2.16 4.52
CA GLY A 67 7.90 2.38 4.95
C GLY A 67 7.97 2.86 6.41
N ARG A 68 8.90 2.29 7.14
CA ARG A 68 9.30 2.73 8.48
C ARG A 68 10.74 3.17 8.39
N CYS A 69 10.95 4.47 8.22
CA CYS A 69 12.25 5.02 7.90
C CYS A 69 12.82 5.78 9.08
N LEU A 70 14.11 5.58 9.38
CA LEU A 70 14.81 6.37 10.36
C LEU A 70 15.05 7.78 9.84
N ASN A 71 14.54 8.76 10.59
CA ASN A 71 14.85 10.17 10.40
C ASN A 71 15.32 10.71 11.74
N LYS A 72 16.34 11.57 11.71
CA LYS A 72 16.78 12.32 12.89
C LYS A 72 16.55 13.81 12.65
N GLY A 73 15.95 14.48 13.62
CA GLY A 73 15.74 15.92 13.65
C GLY A 73 16.64 16.58 14.68
N TYR A 74 17.30 17.67 14.28
CA TYR A 74 17.92 18.56 15.26
C TYR A 74 16.85 19.52 15.77
N VAL A 75 16.51 19.38 17.04
CA VAL A 75 15.39 20.07 17.68
C VAL A 75 15.93 21.13 18.64
N VAL A 76 15.43 22.36 18.47
CA VAL A 76 15.69 23.49 19.37
C VAL A 76 14.36 24.01 19.86
N ASP A 77 14.12 23.99 21.16
CA ASP A 77 12.86 24.44 21.79
C ASP A 77 11.59 23.84 21.12
N GLY A 78 11.61 22.55 20.82
CA GLY A 78 10.50 21.85 20.17
C GLY A 78 10.37 22.07 18.65
N VAL A 79 11.28 22.81 18.05
CA VAL A 79 11.30 23.10 16.61
C VAL A 79 12.36 22.27 15.90
N ILE A 80 11.96 21.52 14.88
CA ILE A 80 12.89 20.76 14.02
C ILE A 80 13.53 21.73 13.02
N VAL A 81 14.81 22.06 13.23
CA VAL A 81 15.54 23.01 12.39
C VAL A 81 16.39 22.34 11.31
N ARG A 82 16.67 21.05 11.45
CA ARG A 82 17.39 20.26 10.46
C ARG A 82 17.00 18.79 10.54
N GLN A 83 17.13 18.06 9.45
CA GLN A 83 16.89 16.61 9.40
C GLN A 83 18.06 15.88 8.72
N LYS A 84 18.33 14.66 9.18
CA LYS A 84 19.26 13.71 8.56
C LYS A 84 18.68 12.31 8.59
N THR A 85 19.32 11.36 7.92
CA THR A 85 19.04 9.93 8.03
C THR A 85 19.91 9.27 9.10
N ASP A 86 20.00 7.95 9.07
CA ASP A 86 20.85 7.17 9.95
C ASP A 86 22.32 7.58 9.84
N ASP A 87 22.97 7.66 10.99
CA ASP A 87 24.40 7.88 11.16
C ASP A 87 24.93 7.16 12.41
N THR A 88 24.23 6.09 12.83
CA THR A 88 24.52 5.36 14.07
C THR A 88 25.70 4.41 13.95
N HIS A 89 26.10 4.07 12.72
CA HIS A 89 27.23 3.18 12.42
C HIS A 89 27.78 3.48 11.01
N ASP A 90 28.95 2.93 10.71
CA ASP A 90 29.54 3.06 9.37
C ASP A 90 28.71 2.27 8.33
N ASP A 91 28.39 2.92 7.22
CA ASP A 91 27.57 2.33 6.16
C ASP A 91 28.38 1.25 5.40
N SER A 92 27.82 0.06 5.28
CA SER A 92 28.42 -1.03 4.52
C SER A 92 27.37 -1.85 3.77
N GLN A 93 27.80 -2.71 2.85
CA GLN A 93 26.89 -3.58 2.10
C GLN A 93 26.20 -4.60 3.03
N ASP A 94 26.93 -5.16 3.96
CA ASP A 94 26.41 -6.16 4.91
C ASP A 94 25.57 -5.53 6.02
N TYR A 95 25.97 -4.33 6.47
CA TYR A 95 25.31 -3.59 7.56
C TYR A 95 25.02 -2.14 7.11
N PRO A 96 23.97 -1.96 6.26
CA PRO A 96 23.67 -0.65 5.69
C PRO A 96 22.98 0.26 6.70
N GLN A 97 23.33 1.55 6.64
CA GLN A 97 22.57 2.59 7.33
C GLN A 97 21.13 2.68 6.80
N GLN A 98 20.19 3.06 7.67
CA GLN A 98 18.80 3.22 7.28
C GLN A 98 18.59 4.51 6.47
N ARG A 99 17.76 4.42 5.44
CA ARG A 99 17.51 5.51 4.49
C ARG A 99 16.05 5.95 4.52
N SER A 100 15.82 7.22 4.22
CA SER A 100 14.46 7.76 4.05
C SER A 100 14.33 8.52 2.74
N CYS A 101 13.10 8.56 2.22
CA CYS A 101 12.77 9.24 0.97
C CYS A 101 12.53 10.76 1.17
N PRO A 102 12.37 11.54 0.08
CA PRO A 102 12.07 12.98 0.17
C PRO A 102 10.84 13.31 1.04
N ARG A 103 9.81 12.45 1.07
CA ARG A 103 8.63 12.65 1.92
C ARG A 103 8.99 12.66 3.42
N GLY A 104 9.83 11.72 3.85
CA GLY A 104 10.32 11.70 5.25
C GLY A 104 11.17 12.92 5.62
N LYS A 105 11.72 13.65 4.63
CA LYS A 105 12.46 14.89 4.87
C LYS A 105 11.58 16.11 5.04
N THR A 106 10.26 15.98 4.89
CA THR A 106 9.30 17.09 5.06
C THR A 106 8.40 16.91 6.30
N LEU A 107 8.75 16.03 7.23
CA LEU A 107 7.92 15.73 8.40
C LEU A 107 7.54 16.98 9.19
N SER A 108 8.49 17.88 9.45
CA SER A 108 8.22 19.13 10.18
C SER A 108 7.16 19.98 9.48
N SER A 109 7.32 20.25 8.19
CA SER A 109 6.36 21.07 7.42
C SER A 109 5.03 20.36 7.18
N THR A 110 5.00 19.02 7.23
CA THR A 110 3.78 18.24 7.04
C THR A 110 2.94 18.16 8.31
N TRP A 111 3.57 17.83 9.45
CA TRP A 111 2.84 17.56 10.70
C TRP A 111 2.73 18.76 11.63
N LEU A 112 3.65 19.73 11.52
CA LEU A 112 3.70 20.93 12.37
C LEU A 112 3.38 22.20 11.59
N GLY A 113 2.77 22.06 10.39
CA GLY A 113 2.42 23.17 9.49
C GLY A 113 1.24 24.01 9.97
N GLU A 114 1.05 25.17 9.31
CA GLU A 114 -0.01 26.14 9.62
C GLU A 114 -1.43 25.64 9.32
N ASP A 115 -1.57 24.70 8.39
CA ASP A 115 -2.80 24.10 7.90
C ASP A 115 -3.36 23.00 8.80
N ARG A 116 -2.70 22.78 9.93
CA ARG A 116 -3.11 21.83 10.94
C ARG A 116 -4.45 22.20 11.57
N ILE A 117 -5.29 21.19 11.86
CA ILE A 117 -6.53 21.39 12.63
C ILE A 117 -6.14 21.76 14.07
N LYS A 118 -6.65 22.89 14.55
CA LYS A 118 -6.16 23.52 15.79
C LYS A 118 -7.08 23.32 17.00
N TYR A 119 -8.37 23.22 16.78
CA TYR A 119 -9.40 23.12 17.83
C TYR A 119 -10.59 22.32 17.33
N PRO A 120 -11.47 21.82 18.21
CA PRO A 120 -12.70 21.18 17.81
C PRO A 120 -13.63 22.14 17.06
N MET A 121 -14.29 21.64 16.02
CA MET A 121 -15.22 22.39 15.18
C MET A 121 -16.44 21.54 14.85
N LYS A 122 -17.59 22.21 14.64
CA LYS A 122 -18.76 21.59 14.02
C LYS A 122 -19.20 22.37 12.78
N ARG A 123 -19.91 21.70 11.87
CA ARG A 123 -20.56 22.41 10.77
C ARG A 123 -21.63 23.35 11.33
N LYS A 124 -21.69 24.57 10.81
CA LYS A 124 -22.60 25.62 11.31
C LYS A 124 -24.07 25.21 11.27
N HIS A 125 -24.52 24.62 10.18
CA HIS A 125 -25.92 24.26 9.97
C HIS A 125 -26.23 22.83 10.44
N TRP A 126 -25.28 22.04 10.92
CA TRP A 126 -25.57 20.73 11.51
C TRP A 126 -26.09 20.87 12.94
N GLN A 127 -27.16 20.12 13.26
CA GLN A 127 -27.69 19.99 14.60
C GLN A 127 -27.79 18.52 15.00
N PRO A 128 -27.56 18.18 16.30
CA PRO A 128 -27.75 16.83 16.81
C PRO A 128 -29.23 16.43 16.82
N GLY A 129 -29.52 15.12 16.92
CA GLY A 129 -30.86 14.58 17.06
C GLY A 129 -31.46 14.02 15.78
N GLY A 130 -30.74 13.98 14.68
CA GLY A 130 -31.14 13.34 13.42
C GLY A 130 -32.22 14.07 12.63
N VAL A 131 -32.46 15.39 12.89
CA VAL A 131 -33.49 16.16 12.18
C VAL A 131 -32.88 17.27 11.31
N ASP A 132 -32.25 18.24 11.88
CA ASP A 132 -31.68 19.39 11.12
C ASP A 132 -30.17 19.18 10.88
N TYR A 133 -29.78 18.05 10.26
CA TYR A 133 -28.38 17.70 10.06
C TYR A 133 -27.81 18.15 8.71
N HIS A 134 -28.63 18.66 7.80
CA HIS A 134 -28.25 19.29 6.52
C HIS A 134 -27.10 18.59 5.79
N PRO A 135 -27.25 17.32 5.40
CA PRO A 135 -26.16 16.54 4.80
C PRO A 135 -25.75 17.06 3.43
N GLU A 136 -26.64 17.76 2.70
CA GLU A 136 -26.38 18.39 1.41
C GLU A 136 -25.29 19.47 1.47
N LEU A 137 -25.06 20.04 2.66
CA LEU A 137 -24.03 21.08 2.87
C LEU A 137 -22.65 20.48 3.21
N ARG A 138 -22.51 19.18 3.40
CA ARG A 138 -21.20 18.56 3.68
C ARG A 138 -20.19 18.85 2.58
N GLY A 139 -19.01 19.33 2.97
CA GLY A 139 -17.93 19.73 2.07
C GLY A 139 -18.02 21.17 1.55
N GLN A 140 -19.07 21.94 1.94
CA GLN A 140 -19.27 23.33 1.51
C GLN A 140 -19.85 24.24 2.58
N ASP A 141 -20.11 23.70 3.78
CA ASP A 141 -20.63 24.46 4.92
C ASP A 141 -19.54 25.31 5.60
N GLU A 142 -19.97 26.30 6.39
CA GLU A 142 -19.09 27.05 7.30
C GLU A 142 -18.83 26.24 8.57
N TRP A 143 -17.74 26.57 9.26
CA TRP A 143 -17.36 25.93 10.51
C TRP A 143 -17.52 26.84 11.70
N GLU A 144 -17.98 26.30 12.83
CA GLU A 144 -18.05 26.94 14.15
C GLU A 144 -17.05 26.24 15.08
N ARG A 145 -16.22 27.04 15.77
CA ARG A 145 -15.40 26.51 16.85
C ARG A 145 -16.26 26.14 18.04
N ILE A 146 -16.03 24.95 18.59
CA ILE A 146 -16.68 24.45 19.80
C ILE A 146 -15.62 24.03 20.83
N SER A 147 -16.02 23.88 22.08
CA SER A 147 -15.16 23.31 23.10
C SER A 147 -15.03 21.80 22.96
N TRP A 148 -14.02 21.21 23.61
CA TRP A 148 -13.90 19.76 23.70
C TRP A 148 -15.10 19.13 24.42
N ASP A 149 -15.63 19.77 25.47
CA ASP A 149 -16.78 19.25 26.21
C ASP A 149 -18.03 19.24 25.34
N GLU A 150 -18.25 20.26 24.51
CA GLU A 150 -19.33 20.28 23.52
C GLU A 150 -19.16 19.19 22.48
N ALA A 151 -17.94 19.02 21.90
CA ALA A 151 -17.66 17.98 20.91
C ALA A 151 -17.94 16.58 21.47
N VAL A 152 -17.44 16.28 22.68
CA VAL A 152 -17.68 15.02 23.37
C VAL A 152 -19.16 14.81 23.68
N GLY A 153 -19.84 15.86 24.15
CA GLY A 153 -21.26 15.81 24.44
C GLY A 153 -22.11 15.48 23.22
N TYR A 154 -21.89 16.18 22.10
CA TYR A 154 -22.58 15.90 20.84
C TYR A 154 -22.35 14.47 20.36
N VAL A 155 -21.10 14.00 20.37
CA VAL A 155 -20.79 12.64 19.91
C VAL A 155 -21.42 11.59 20.84
N ALA A 156 -21.33 11.75 22.16
CA ALA A 156 -21.91 10.82 23.12
C ALA A 156 -23.45 10.76 23.00
N ASP A 157 -24.12 11.92 22.87
CA ASP A 157 -25.58 11.98 22.71
C ASP A 157 -26.03 11.30 21.40
N GLU A 158 -25.32 11.53 20.29
CA GLU A 158 -25.61 10.87 19.01
C GLU A 158 -25.32 9.37 19.05
N VAL A 159 -24.22 8.93 19.67
CA VAL A 159 -23.92 7.50 19.88
C VAL A 159 -25.07 6.85 20.67
N LYS A 160 -25.49 7.44 21.80
CA LYS A 160 -26.57 6.90 22.59
C LYS A 160 -27.89 6.83 21.80
N ARG A 161 -28.28 7.93 21.17
CA ARG A 161 -29.50 8.03 20.37
C ARG A 161 -29.54 6.99 19.24
N VAL A 162 -28.44 6.88 18.47
CA VAL A 162 -28.40 5.98 17.34
C VAL A 162 -28.42 4.52 17.77
N PHE A 163 -27.73 4.15 18.86
CA PHE A 163 -27.83 2.80 19.43
C PHE A 163 -29.26 2.48 19.87
N GLU A 164 -29.95 3.41 20.58
CA GLU A 164 -31.31 3.21 21.07
C GLU A 164 -32.34 3.08 19.95
N GLN A 165 -32.16 3.81 18.83
CA GLN A 165 -33.13 3.86 17.75
C GLN A 165 -32.88 2.84 16.63
N PHE A 166 -31.64 2.56 16.32
CA PHE A 166 -31.25 1.81 15.12
C PHE A 166 -30.34 0.60 15.37
N GLY A 167 -29.74 0.49 16.56
CA GLY A 167 -28.87 -0.63 16.94
C GLY A 167 -27.44 -0.52 16.35
N SER A 168 -26.63 -1.56 16.60
CA SER A 168 -25.19 -1.60 16.32
C SER A 168 -24.85 -1.55 14.81
N ARG A 169 -25.71 -2.07 13.94
CA ARG A 169 -25.49 -2.06 12.47
C ARG A 169 -25.69 -0.68 11.83
N SER A 170 -26.08 0.32 12.60
CA SER A 170 -26.17 1.71 12.13
C SER A 170 -24.89 2.53 12.35
N PHE A 171 -23.86 1.92 12.95
CA PHE A 171 -22.54 2.50 13.13
C PHE A 171 -21.56 1.99 12.08
N LEU A 172 -20.86 2.90 11.42
CA LEU A 172 -19.80 2.57 10.49
C LEU A 172 -18.48 3.22 10.93
N GLY A 173 -17.50 2.39 11.23
CA GLY A 173 -16.15 2.81 11.57
C GLY A 173 -15.19 2.57 10.40
N VAL A 174 -14.41 3.59 10.06
CA VAL A 174 -13.40 3.46 9.00
C VAL A 174 -12.12 2.84 9.57
N SER A 175 -12.22 1.62 10.03
CA SER A 175 -11.10 0.78 10.47
C SER A 175 -11.52 -0.69 10.38
N TRP A 176 -10.56 -1.60 10.52
CA TRP A 176 -10.81 -3.05 10.59
C TRP A 176 -11.71 -3.45 11.76
N ASP A 177 -11.45 -2.83 12.90
CA ASP A 177 -12.10 -3.16 14.15
C ASP A 177 -13.35 -2.30 14.39
N GLY A 178 -13.86 -1.64 13.33
CA GLY A 178 -14.97 -0.71 13.43
C GLY A 178 -14.62 0.53 14.26
N LEU A 179 -15.53 0.97 15.11
CA LEU A 179 -15.31 2.04 16.06
C LEU A 179 -14.90 1.44 17.41
N PRO A 180 -13.66 1.67 17.91
CA PRO A 180 -13.21 1.02 19.14
C PRO A 180 -14.15 1.21 20.33
N TYR A 181 -14.65 2.45 20.58
CA TYR A 181 -15.60 2.71 21.65
C TYR A 181 -16.98 2.07 21.40
N ALA A 182 -17.45 2.04 20.15
CA ALA A 182 -18.70 1.37 19.80
C ALA A 182 -18.56 -0.16 19.88
N SER A 183 -17.44 -0.71 19.47
CA SER A 183 -17.13 -2.15 19.61
C SER A 183 -17.11 -2.56 21.08
N TYR A 184 -16.55 -1.73 21.97
CA TYR A 184 -16.60 -1.95 23.41
C TYR A 184 -18.05 -1.95 23.96
N LEU A 185 -18.93 -1.10 23.39
CA LEU A 185 -20.32 -0.97 23.80
C LEU A 185 -21.25 -2.03 23.19
N GLY A 186 -20.81 -2.84 22.26
CA GLY A 186 -21.60 -3.93 21.70
C GLY A 186 -21.56 -4.03 20.18
N GLY A 187 -20.81 -3.16 19.49
CA GLY A 187 -20.48 -3.37 18.10
C GLY A 187 -20.71 -2.20 17.15
N SER A 188 -20.09 -2.32 16.01
CA SER A 188 -20.22 -1.46 14.83
C SER A 188 -19.82 -2.25 13.59
N VAL A 189 -20.17 -1.75 12.41
CA VAL A 189 -19.65 -2.29 11.15
C VAL A 189 -18.29 -1.63 10.88
N GLY A 190 -17.29 -2.43 10.60
CA GLY A 190 -15.97 -1.97 10.15
C GLY A 190 -15.87 -1.91 8.63
N ILE A 191 -14.81 -1.30 8.09
CA ILE A 191 -14.51 -1.36 6.66
C ILE A 191 -13.23 -2.14 6.45
N MET A 192 -13.31 -3.20 5.65
CA MET A 192 -12.16 -4.02 5.31
C MET A 192 -11.21 -3.29 4.35
N ALA A 193 -10.19 -2.63 4.92
CA ALA A 193 -9.21 -1.85 4.15
C ALA A 193 -8.16 -2.73 3.42
N THR A 194 -7.93 -3.96 3.85
CA THR A 194 -6.96 -4.87 3.19
C THR A 194 -7.37 -5.32 1.80
N GLY A 195 -8.58 -4.99 1.38
CA GLY A 195 -8.93 -5.05 -0.03
C GLY A 195 -7.93 -4.35 -0.96
N SER A 196 -7.03 -3.51 -0.42
CA SER A 196 -6.00 -2.81 -1.19
C SER A 196 -4.90 -3.71 -1.77
N ARG A 197 -4.77 -4.95 -1.35
CA ARG A 197 -3.76 -5.91 -1.87
C ARG A 197 -4.25 -6.70 -3.07
N GLY A 198 -5.52 -6.54 -3.45
CA GLY A 198 -6.11 -7.24 -4.58
C GLY A 198 -6.14 -8.77 -4.38
N SER A 199 -6.03 -9.50 -5.46
CA SER A 199 -6.08 -10.96 -5.49
C SER A 199 -4.88 -11.64 -4.81
N ALA A 200 -3.82 -10.92 -4.46
CA ALA A 200 -2.67 -11.44 -3.72
C ALA A 200 -3.03 -12.08 -2.36
N ARG A 201 -4.22 -11.84 -1.87
CA ARG A 201 -4.73 -12.44 -0.63
C ARG A 201 -5.64 -13.64 -0.82
N LEU A 202 -5.85 -14.07 -2.06
CA LEU A 202 -6.71 -15.20 -2.33
C LEU A 202 -6.02 -16.52 -1.96
N ALA A 203 -6.47 -17.12 -0.87
CA ALA A 203 -6.14 -18.49 -0.49
C ALA A 203 -4.63 -18.89 -0.60
N PRO A 204 -3.66 -18.03 -0.17
CA PRO A 204 -2.24 -18.33 -0.30
C PRO A 204 -1.87 -19.63 0.45
N ALA A 205 -2.55 -19.92 1.57
CA ALA A 205 -2.39 -21.15 2.31
C ALA A 205 -2.79 -22.39 1.49
N HIS A 206 -3.70 -22.23 0.52
CA HIS A 206 -4.19 -23.31 -0.33
C HIS A 206 -3.43 -23.42 -1.66
N LEU A 207 -2.67 -22.41 -2.05
CA LEU A 207 -1.83 -22.44 -3.26
C LEU A 207 -0.39 -22.87 -2.98
N GLY A 208 0.09 -22.68 -1.76
CA GLY A 208 1.42 -23.07 -1.31
C GLY A 208 2.47 -21.95 -1.41
N ALA A 209 2.16 -20.86 -2.07
CA ALA A 209 2.99 -19.65 -2.09
C ALA A 209 2.12 -18.41 -1.95
N GLU A 210 2.71 -17.34 -1.44
CA GLU A 210 2.08 -16.05 -1.28
C GLU A 210 2.95 -14.98 -1.94
N HIS A 211 2.33 -14.08 -2.68
CA HIS A 211 3.03 -13.05 -3.45
C HIS A 211 2.70 -11.63 -2.97
N ASP A 212 2.02 -11.48 -1.83
CA ASP A 212 1.69 -10.16 -1.30
C ASP A 212 2.82 -9.50 -0.49
N GLY A 213 3.84 -10.25 -0.12
CA GLY A 213 5.01 -9.75 0.61
C GLY A 213 4.73 -9.34 2.06
N CYS A 214 3.57 -9.68 2.61
CA CYS A 214 3.14 -9.21 3.93
C CYS A 214 3.14 -10.28 5.01
N ASP A 215 3.10 -11.55 4.65
CA ASP A 215 3.24 -12.62 5.63
C ASP A 215 4.72 -12.97 5.85
N VAL A 216 5.34 -12.19 6.69
CA VAL A 216 6.74 -12.36 7.09
C VAL A 216 7.03 -13.69 7.79
N LYS A 217 6.00 -14.38 8.28
CA LYS A 217 6.19 -15.66 8.98
C LYS A 217 6.48 -16.83 8.05
N ARG A 218 6.21 -16.68 6.75
CA ARG A 218 6.30 -17.79 5.77
C ARG A 218 7.55 -17.75 4.90
N GLY A 219 8.33 -16.67 4.92
CA GLY A 219 9.57 -16.58 4.16
C GLY A 219 9.36 -16.76 2.66
N GLN A 220 8.73 -15.80 2.00
CA GLN A 220 8.23 -15.92 0.63
C GLN A 220 9.28 -15.68 -0.45
N ALA A 221 10.33 -14.95 -0.13
CA ALA A 221 11.47 -14.70 -1.00
C ALA A 221 12.77 -14.96 -0.24
N ASN A 222 13.84 -15.19 -0.98
CA ASN A 222 15.17 -15.35 -0.40
C ASN A 222 15.63 -14.04 0.26
N ASP A 223 16.53 -14.11 1.23
CA ASP A 223 16.96 -12.93 1.96
C ASP A 223 17.83 -11.97 1.11
N ARG A 224 18.11 -10.78 1.66
CA ARG A 224 18.89 -9.75 0.97
C ARG A 224 20.33 -10.16 0.66
N PHE A 225 20.91 -11.09 1.43
CA PHE A 225 22.25 -11.59 1.13
C PHE A 225 22.23 -12.50 -0.08
N ASP A 226 21.22 -13.34 -0.22
CA ASP A 226 21.06 -14.17 -1.41
C ASP A 226 20.85 -13.30 -2.66
N LEU A 227 20.01 -12.26 -2.55
CA LEU A 227 19.84 -11.28 -3.61
C LEU A 227 21.15 -10.58 -3.97
N MET A 228 21.89 -10.05 -2.98
CA MET A 228 23.08 -9.25 -3.26
C MET A 228 24.27 -10.07 -3.77
N TYR A 229 24.40 -11.33 -3.35
CA TYR A 229 25.59 -12.11 -3.61
C TYR A 229 25.41 -13.30 -4.56
N ASN A 230 24.19 -13.83 -4.71
CA ASN A 230 23.93 -15.04 -5.50
C ASN A 230 23.02 -14.80 -6.72
N ALA A 231 22.38 -13.63 -6.83
CA ALA A 231 21.52 -13.33 -7.96
C ALA A 231 22.31 -13.18 -9.26
N GLU A 232 21.85 -13.83 -10.33
CA GLU A 232 22.37 -13.67 -11.69
C GLU A 232 21.39 -12.85 -12.55
N ASN A 233 20.12 -13.23 -12.53
CA ASN A 233 19.04 -12.54 -13.24
C ASN A 233 17.95 -12.15 -12.25
N VAL A 234 17.64 -10.87 -12.16
CA VAL A 234 16.60 -10.34 -11.28
C VAL A 234 15.46 -9.76 -12.11
N VAL A 235 14.27 -10.26 -11.89
CA VAL A 235 13.03 -9.74 -12.50
C VAL A 235 12.27 -8.91 -11.47
N LEU A 236 11.95 -7.66 -11.80
CA LEU A 236 11.10 -6.78 -11.02
C LEU A 236 9.73 -6.67 -11.71
N TYR A 237 8.75 -7.41 -11.20
CA TYR A 237 7.43 -7.53 -11.80
C TYR A 237 6.45 -6.53 -11.19
N SER A 238 5.96 -5.58 -11.99
CA SER A 238 5.08 -4.47 -11.53
C SER A 238 5.63 -3.71 -10.31
N PHE A 239 6.96 -3.52 -10.25
CA PHE A 239 7.64 -3.03 -9.06
C PHE A 239 8.53 -1.82 -9.37
N ASN A 240 8.39 -0.72 -8.59
CA ASN A 240 9.17 0.51 -8.76
C ASN A 240 9.70 1.05 -7.42
N PRO A 241 10.64 0.35 -6.77
CA PRO A 241 11.16 0.75 -5.46
C PRO A 241 11.88 2.10 -5.46
N ALA A 242 12.37 2.59 -6.60
CA ALA A 242 12.98 3.92 -6.69
C ALA A 242 11.99 5.07 -6.37
N TRP A 243 10.71 4.88 -6.63
CA TRP A 243 9.66 5.83 -6.25
C TRP A 243 8.90 5.42 -4.98
N ASN A 244 8.78 4.13 -4.76
CA ASN A 244 7.94 3.60 -3.70
C ASN A 244 8.64 3.60 -2.34
N ALA A 245 9.97 3.51 -2.32
CA ALA A 245 10.85 3.70 -1.14
C ALA A 245 10.33 3.12 0.18
N MET A 246 9.74 1.93 0.14
CA MET A 246 9.46 1.17 1.35
C MET A 246 10.76 0.55 1.84
N GLY A 247 11.33 1.12 2.89
CA GLY A 247 12.62 0.70 3.40
C GLY A 247 13.80 1.01 2.44
N SER A 248 14.72 0.08 2.30
CA SER A 248 15.91 0.25 1.46
C SER A 248 16.01 -0.75 0.29
N PRO A 249 14.91 -1.22 -0.34
CA PRO A 249 15.02 -2.25 -1.37
C PRO A 249 15.85 -1.80 -2.58
N MET A 250 15.75 -0.54 -2.96
CA MET A 250 16.55 -0.01 -4.07
C MET A 250 18.05 -0.08 -3.79
N TRP A 251 18.46 0.08 -2.54
CA TRP A 251 19.85 -0.11 -2.11
C TRP A 251 20.32 -1.54 -2.37
N HIS A 252 19.53 -2.54 -1.98
CA HIS A 252 19.88 -3.95 -2.17
C HIS A 252 19.95 -4.32 -3.65
N PHE A 253 19.02 -3.86 -4.49
CA PHE A 253 19.08 -4.07 -5.93
C PHE A 253 20.29 -3.40 -6.59
N MET A 254 20.65 -2.19 -6.17
CA MET A 254 21.86 -1.54 -6.66
C MET A 254 23.13 -2.32 -6.26
N LYS A 255 23.17 -2.89 -5.05
CA LYS A 255 24.30 -3.73 -4.62
C LYS A 255 24.34 -5.06 -5.38
N ALA A 256 23.21 -5.68 -5.66
CA ALA A 256 23.15 -6.85 -6.53
C ALA A 256 23.67 -6.53 -7.94
N LYS A 257 23.31 -5.38 -8.53
CA LYS A 257 23.86 -4.90 -9.82
C LYS A 257 25.36 -4.68 -9.75
N GLU A 258 25.87 -4.01 -8.73
CA GLU A 258 27.31 -3.79 -8.51
C GLU A 258 28.06 -5.12 -8.41
N ASN A 259 27.44 -6.16 -7.86
CA ASN A 259 27.99 -7.52 -7.76
C ASN A 259 27.79 -8.37 -9.03
N GLY A 260 27.17 -7.84 -10.07
CA GLY A 260 27.08 -8.45 -11.40
C GLY A 260 25.73 -8.98 -11.83
N ALA A 261 24.68 -8.85 -11.03
CA ALA A 261 23.33 -9.23 -11.42
C ALA A 261 22.79 -8.37 -12.56
N THR A 262 22.05 -8.98 -13.48
CA THR A 262 21.30 -8.31 -14.56
C THR A 262 19.85 -8.12 -14.15
N PHE A 263 19.19 -7.12 -14.71
CA PHE A 263 17.82 -6.77 -14.32
C PHE A 263 16.88 -6.74 -15.52
N THR A 264 15.65 -7.22 -15.30
CA THR A 264 14.52 -7.10 -16.22
C THR A 264 13.33 -6.52 -15.44
N VAL A 265 12.70 -5.48 -16.00
CA VAL A 265 11.45 -4.91 -15.44
C VAL A 265 10.28 -5.33 -16.32
N VAL A 266 9.22 -5.85 -15.72
CA VAL A 266 7.97 -6.23 -16.37
C VAL A 266 6.87 -5.28 -15.92
N GLY A 267 6.19 -4.62 -16.84
CA GLY A 267 5.10 -3.70 -16.54
C GLY A 267 4.84 -2.66 -17.62
N PRO A 268 3.91 -1.72 -17.39
CA PRO A 268 3.42 -0.80 -18.43
C PRO A 268 4.38 0.36 -18.74
N ASP A 269 5.46 0.51 -17.97
CA ASP A 269 6.41 1.61 -18.12
C ASP A 269 7.86 1.19 -17.89
N TYR A 270 8.76 1.84 -18.60
CA TYR A 270 10.19 1.83 -18.28
C TYR A 270 10.43 2.82 -17.14
N ASN A 271 10.17 2.37 -15.91
CA ASN A 271 10.10 3.21 -14.73
C ASN A 271 11.50 3.65 -14.20
N MET A 272 11.49 4.45 -13.13
CA MET A 272 12.74 4.98 -12.55
C MET A 272 13.66 3.85 -12.06
N THR A 273 13.13 2.77 -11.52
CA THR A 273 13.92 1.59 -11.10
C THR A 273 14.61 0.95 -12.32
N ALA A 274 13.89 0.77 -13.42
CA ALA A 274 14.46 0.27 -14.67
C ALA A 274 15.62 1.15 -15.15
N SER A 275 15.43 2.47 -15.09
CA SER A 275 16.46 3.44 -15.49
C SER A 275 17.71 3.37 -14.59
N MET A 276 17.56 3.29 -13.27
CA MET A 276 18.67 3.23 -12.31
C MET A 276 19.45 1.91 -12.41
N LEU A 277 18.75 0.81 -12.68
CA LEU A 277 19.33 -0.52 -12.79
C LEU A 277 19.82 -0.83 -14.22
N GLU A 278 19.56 0.04 -15.21
CA GLU A 278 19.80 -0.21 -16.64
C GLU A 278 19.14 -1.51 -17.10
N ALA A 279 17.92 -1.75 -16.62
CA ALA A 279 17.20 -2.98 -16.82
C ALA A 279 16.70 -3.15 -18.27
N ASP A 280 16.53 -4.39 -18.70
CA ASP A 280 15.69 -4.71 -19.85
C ASP A 280 14.22 -4.46 -19.50
N TRP A 281 13.40 -4.09 -20.47
CA TRP A 281 11.98 -3.85 -20.28
C TRP A 281 11.12 -4.81 -21.10
N ILE A 282 10.18 -5.44 -20.42
CA ILE A 282 9.11 -6.24 -21.01
C ILE A 282 7.80 -5.45 -20.80
N PRO A 283 7.30 -4.79 -21.84
CA PRO A 283 6.06 -4.02 -21.72
C PRO A 283 4.84 -4.95 -21.59
N VAL A 284 4.02 -4.72 -20.55
CA VAL A 284 2.77 -5.45 -20.33
C VAL A 284 1.69 -4.44 -19.94
N ARG A 285 0.55 -4.43 -20.65
CA ARG A 285 -0.58 -3.56 -20.31
C ARG A 285 -1.15 -3.88 -18.94
N PRO A 286 -1.61 -2.86 -18.18
CA PRO A 286 -2.22 -3.08 -16.87
C PRO A 286 -3.40 -4.06 -16.95
N GLY A 287 -3.45 -5.04 -16.02
CA GLY A 287 -4.54 -6.01 -15.91
C GLY A 287 -4.53 -7.14 -16.94
N THR A 288 -3.49 -7.25 -17.77
CA THR A 288 -3.37 -8.29 -18.81
C THR A 288 -2.28 -9.31 -18.51
N ASP A 289 -1.75 -9.25 -17.30
CA ASP A 289 -0.66 -10.11 -16.82
C ASP A 289 -0.98 -11.60 -16.95
N THR A 290 -2.25 -11.98 -16.76
CA THR A 290 -2.70 -13.37 -16.93
C THR A 290 -2.53 -13.86 -18.38
N ALA A 291 -2.90 -13.04 -19.38
CA ALA A 291 -2.70 -13.40 -20.79
C ALA A 291 -1.21 -13.48 -21.15
N PHE A 292 -0.40 -12.53 -20.64
CA PHE A 292 1.05 -12.53 -20.83
C PHE A 292 1.70 -13.80 -20.28
N LEU A 293 1.44 -14.16 -19.02
CA LEU A 293 2.06 -15.34 -18.39
C LEU A 293 1.54 -16.67 -18.96
N LEU A 294 0.29 -16.74 -19.42
CA LEU A 294 -0.20 -17.91 -20.17
C LEU A 294 0.57 -18.12 -21.47
N ALA A 295 0.89 -17.03 -22.19
CA ALA A 295 1.70 -17.12 -23.41
C ALA A 295 3.16 -17.44 -23.09
N VAL A 296 3.70 -16.95 -21.97
CA VAL A 296 5.03 -17.34 -21.48
C VAL A 296 5.06 -18.84 -21.21
N ALA A 297 4.05 -19.39 -20.53
CA ALA A 297 3.95 -20.85 -20.31
C ALA A 297 3.88 -21.64 -21.63
N TYR A 298 3.05 -21.19 -22.57
CA TYR A 298 2.98 -21.81 -23.91
C TYR A 298 4.34 -21.80 -24.61
N GLU A 299 5.02 -20.67 -24.59
CA GLU A 299 6.32 -20.49 -25.25
C GLU A 299 7.45 -21.29 -24.59
N MET A 300 7.45 -21.42 -23.26
CA MET A 300 8.37 -22.33 -22.56
C MET A 300 8.17 -23.77 -23.00
N LEU A 301 6.91 -24.23 -23.12
CA LEU A 301 6.60 -25.59 -23.60
C LEU A 301 7.04 -25.77 -25.06
N ARG A 302 6.78 -24.81 -25.94
CA ARG A 302 7.17 -24.85 -27.35
C ARG A 302 8.70 -24.94 -27.52
N LEU A 303 9.42 -24.09 -26.77
CA LEU A 303 10.89 -24.10 -26.79
C LEU A 303 11.46 -25.43 -26.25
N ASP A 304 10.82 -26.00 -25.24
CA ASP A 304 11.22 -27.30 -24.66
C ASP A 304 11.00 -28.44 -25.66
N GLU A 305 9.85 -28.49 -26.34
CA GLU A 305 9.50 -29.46 -27.39
C GLU A 305 10.48 -29.38 -28.59
N GLU A 306 11.01 -28.19 -28.88
CA GLU A 306 12.03 -27.97 -29.93
C GLU A 306 13.45 -28.39 -29.48
N GLY A 307 13.58 -28.92 -28.25
CA GLY A 307 14.85 -29.40 -27.70
C GLY A 307 15.65 -28.36 -26.93
N GLY A 308 15.03 -27.25 -26.54
CA GLY A 308 15.66 -26.16 -25.78
C GLY A 308 15.93 -26.46 -24.30
N ASN A 309 15.45 -27.60 -23.78
CA ASN A 309 15.62 -27.99 -22.36
C ASN A 309 15.18 -26.87 -21.36
N VAL A 310 14.00 -26.29 -21.60
CA VAL A 310 13.50 -25.09 -20.90
C VAL A 310 12.78 -25.44 -19.61
N VAL A 311 11.96 -26.51 -19.65
CA VAL A 311 11.06 -26.89 -18.57
C VAL A 311 11.70 -27.90 -17.62
N ASP A 312 11.57 -27.65 -16.31
CA ASP A 312 11.97 -28.58 -15.25
C ASP A 312 10.83 -29.56 -14.92
N TRP A 313 10.66 -30.60 -15.74
CA TRP A 313 9.62 -31.62 -15.55
C TRP A 313 9.76 -32.39 -14.24
N ASP A 314 11.00 -32.61 -13.77
CA ASP A 314 11.25 -33.26 -12.49
C ASP A 314 10.71 -32.40 -11.32
N PHE A 315 10.90 -31.08 -11.40
CA PHE A 315 10.36 -30.14 -10.42
C PHE A 315 8.82 -30.16 -10.44
N LEU A 316 8.23 -30.05 -11.63
CA LEU A 316 6.77 -30.03 -11.79
C LEU A 316 6.10 -31.27 -11.20
N HIS A 317 6.57 -32.47 -11.53
CA HIS A 317 5.97 -33.73 -11.04
C HIS A 317 6.23 -33.96 -9.55
N LYS A 318 7.39 -33.54 -9.03
CA LYS A 318 7.75 -33.77 -7.62
C LYS A 318 7.08 -32.78 -6.67
N TYR A 319 7.02 -31.50 -7.04
CA TYR A 319 6.70 -30.42 -6.10
C TYR A 319 5.38 -29.69 -6.39
N THR A 320 4.68 -30.03 -7.49
CA THR A 320 3.39 -29.42 -7.84
C THR A 320 2.30 -30.45 -8.05
N VAL A 321 1.04 -30.00 -8.10
CA VAL A 321 -0.12 -30.77 -8.54
C VAL A 321 -0.91 -30.00 -9.60
N GLY A 322 -1.48 -30.74 -10.59
CA GLY A 322 -2.42 -30.22 -11.58
C GLY A 322 -1.81 -29.51 -12.78
N PHE A 323 -0.49 -29.63 -12.98
CA PHE A 323 0.16 -29.12 -14.18
C PHE A 323 -0.30 -29.91 -15.42
N ASP A 324 -0.28 -31.23 -15.36
CA ASP A 324 -0.66 -32.17 -16.43
C ASP A 324 -1.47 -33.36 -15.89
N ALA A 325 -1.78 -34.32 -16.76
CA ALA A 325 -2.57 -35.49 -16.40
C ALA A 325 -1.86 -36.45 -15.39
N GLU A 326 -0.52 -36.40 -15.32
CA GLU A 326 0.26 -37.26 -14.41
C GLU A 326 0.33 -36.66 -13.00
N SER A 327 0.17 -35.35 -12.88
CA SER A 327 0.29 -34.60 -11.61
C SER A 327 -1.06 -34.21 -10.99
N MET A 328 -2.19 -34.76 -11.47
CA MET A 328 -3.52 -34.38 -10.95
C MET A 328 -3.69 -34.74 -9.48
N PRO A 329 -4.28 -33.83 -8.65
CA PRO A 329 -4.53 -34.12 -7.25
C PRO A 329 -5.67 -35.14 -7.09
N ALA A 330 -5.65 -35.92 -5.99
CA ALA A 330 -6.62 -36.97 -5.71
C ALA A 330 -8.08 -36.45 -5.55
N ASN A 331 -8.25 -35.20 -5.18
CA ASN A 331 -9.54 -34.52 -4.99
C ASN A 331 -10.01 -33.74 -6.24
N ALA A 332 -9.36 -33.91 -7.40
CA ALA A 332 -9.75 -33.23 -8.63
C ALA A 332 -11.17 -33.55 -9.05
N ALA A 333 -11.99 -32.54 -9.28
CA ALA A 333 -13.36 -32.69 -9.74
C ALA A 333 -13.47 -33.02 -11.25
N SER A 334 -12.40 -32.75 -12.02
CA SER A 334 -12.33 -33.04 -13.46
C SER A 334 -10.92 -33.48 -13.85
N ALA A 335 -10.76 -34.01 -15.07
CA ALA A 335 -9.44 -34.36 -15.62
C ALA A 335 -8.76 -33.19 -16.34
N GLU A 336 -9.44 -32.05 -16.45
CA GLU A 336 -8.86 -30.83 -17.04
C GLU A 336 -7.69 -30.33 -16.21
N ASN A 337 -6.62 -29.91 -16.86
CA ASN A 337 -5.38 -29.48 -16.23
C ASN A 337 -4.77 -28.25 -16.92
N PHE A 338 -3.75 -27.68 -16.33
CA PHE A 338 -3.14 -26.46 -16.83
C PHE A 338 -2.51 -26.63 -18.22
N LEU A 339 -1.79 -27.71 -18.46
CA LEU A 339 -1.13 -27.99 -19.75
C LEU A 339 -2.13 -28.04 -20.90
N GLY A 340 -3.24 -28.79 -20.72
CA GLY A 340 -4.29 -28.92 -21.73
C GLY A 340 -4.96 -27.56 -22.02
N TYR A 341 -5.18 -26.74 -20.99
CA TYR A 341 -5.72 -25.39 -21.18
C TYR A 341 -4.75 -24.50 -21.97
N VAL A 342 -3.47 -24.48 -21.61
CA VAL A 342 -2.45 -23.68 -22.33
C VAL A 342 -2.36 -24.09 -23.79
N LYS A 343 -2.47 -25.39 -24.11
CA LYS A 343 -2.51 -25.93 -25.47
C LYS A 343 -3.83 -25.68 -26.22
N GLY A 344 -4.88 -25.16 -25.53
CA GLY A 344 -6.20 -24.89 -26.12
C GLY A 344 -7.08 -26.14 -26.30
N GLU A 345 -6.82 -27.22 -25.55
CA GLU A 345 -7.57 -28.47 -25.68
C GLU A 345 -9.05 -28.35 -25.23
N TYR A 346 -9.34 -27.42 -24.30
CA TYR A 346 -10.66 -27.29 -23.69
C TYR A 346 -11.51 -26.16 -24.28
N ASP A 347 -10.89 -25.07 -24.75
CA ASP A 347 -11.57 -23.90 -25.30
C ASP A 347 -11.29 -23.66 -26.79
N GLY A 348 -10.44 -24.50 -27.41
CA GLY A 348 -10.06 -24.39 -28.81
C GLY A 348 -9.09 -23.23 -29.12
N VAL A 349 -8.54 -22.56 -28.10
CA VAL A 349 -7.68 -21.40 -28.24
C VAL A 349 -6.32 -21.63 -27.57
N PRO A 350 -5.28 -22.06 -28.33
CA PRO A 350 -3.92 -22.13 -27.82
C PRO A 350 -3.44 -20.74 -27.35
N LYS A 351 -2.80 -20.70 -26.19
CA LYS A 351 -2.36 -19.43 -25.54
C LYS A 351 -1.04 -18.95 -26.13
N THR A 352 -0.95 -18.81 -27.44
CA THR A 352 0.29 -18.46 -28.16
C THR A 352 0.73 -17.02 -27.89
N PRO A 353 2.00 -16.67 -28.13
CA PRO A 353 2.45 -15.27 -28.06
C PRO A 353 1.63 -14.31 -28.93
N GLU A 354 1.18 -14.75 -30.14
CA GLU A 354 0.37 -13.94 -31.04
C GLU A 354 -1.04 -13.67 -30.49
N TRP A 355 -1.65 -14.66 -29.82
CA TRP A 355 -2.91 -14.48 -29.10
C TRP A 355 -2.75 -13.44 -28.00
N ALA A 356 -1.71 -13.59 -27.17
CA ALA A 356 -1.49 -12.70 -26.03
C ALA A 356 -1.12 -11.26 -26.43
N THR A 357 -0.34 -11.08 -27.51
CA THR A 357 0.10 -9.74 -27.97
C THR A 357 -1.08 -8.81 -28.25
N LYS A 358 -2.20 -9.30 -28.76
CA LYS A 358 -3.42 -8.49 -28.93
C LYS A 358 -3.95 -7.94 -27.61
N ILE A 359 -3.83 -8.73 -26.53
CA ILE A 359 -4.34 -8.42 -25.20
C ILE A 359 -3.30 -7.60 -24.42
N CYS A 360 -2.12 -8.16 -24.19
CA CYS A 360 -1.12 -7.57 -23.32
C CYS A 360 -0.23 -6.50 -23.97
N GLY A 361 -0.27 -6.37 -25.30
CA GLY A 361 0.57 -5.40 -26.02
C GLY A 361 2.05 -5.74 -26.02
N THR A 362 2.46 -6.87 -25.43
CA THR A 362 3.84 -7.33 -25.38
C THR A 362 4.21 -7.91 -26.77
N PRO A 363 5.29 -7.45 -27.41
CA PRO A 363 5.76 -8.05 -28.66
C PRO A 363 6.10 -9.54 -28.50
N VAL A 364 5.83 -10.35 -29.54
CA VAL A 364 6.09 -11.80 -29.53
C VAL A 364 7.54 -12.09 -29.13
N GLU A 365 8.51 -11.34 -29.65
CA GLU A 365 9.93 -11.50 -29.34
C GLU A 365 10.23 -11.23 -27.86
N ALA A 366 9.49 -10.33 -27.23
CA ALA A 366 9.65 -10.03 -25.80
C ALA A 366 9.06 -11.16 -24.94
N ILE A 367 7.96 -11.79 -25.36
CA ILE A 367 7.39 -12.99 -24.70
C ILE A 367 8.39 -14.14 -24.80
N THR A 368 8.94 -14.41 -25.99
CA THR A 368 9.96 -15.44 -26.21
C THR A 368 11.22 -15.19 -25.39
N LYS A 369 11.68 -13.92 -25.34
CA LYS A 369 12.84 -13.53 -24.51
C LYS A 369 12.58 -13.81 -23.04
N PHE A 370 11.39 -13.48 -22.52
CA PHE A 370 11.04 -13.72 -21.12
C PHE A 370 10.89 -15.22 -20.80
N ALA A 371 10.27 -16.00 -21.69
CA ALA A 371 10.18 -17.46 -21.58
C ALA A 371 11.58 -18.11 -21.54
N THR A 372 12.51 -17.63 -22.39
CA THR A 372 13.91 -18.09 -22.38
C THR A 372 14.64 -17.71 -21.10
N LEU A 373 14.36 -16.50 -20.55
CA LEU A 373 14.95 -16.06 -19.27
C LEU A 373 14.54 -16.99 -18.12
N LEU A 374 13.28 -17.44 -18.11
CA LEU A 374 12.74 -18.33 -17.07
C LEU A 374 13.09 -19.81 -17.26
N SER A 375 13.92 -20.17 -18.25
CA SER A 375 14.41 -21.55 -18.44
C SER A 375 15.12 -22.07 -17.18
N LYS A 376 14.97 -23.38 -16.93
CA LYS A 376 15.65 -24.08 -15.85
C LYS A 376 17.17 -23.99 -15.86
N GLU A 377 17.75 -23.63 -17.02
CA GLU A 377 19.20 -23.45 -17.17
C GLU A 377 19.70 -22.14 -16.55
N ASN A 378 18.80 -21.20 -16.25
CA ASN A 378 19.12 -19.90 -15.67
C ASN A 378 18.85 -19.89 -14.16
N LYS A 379 19.51 -18.98 -13.45
CA LYS A 379 19.10 -18.60 -12.09
C LYS A 379 18.33 -17.31 -12.15
N VAL A 380 17.08 -17.34 -11.70
CA VAL A 380 16.17 -16.21 -11.77
C VAL A 380 15.54 -15.95 -10.41
N MET A 381 15.67 -14.71 -9.95
CA MET A 381 14.94 -14.20 -8.79
C MET A 381 13.88 -13.21 -9.27
N THR A 382 12.61 -13.53 -9.07
CA THR A 382 11.52 -12.63 -9.39
C THR A 382 10.92 -12.03 -8.12
N PHE A 383 10.85 -10.71 -8.08
CA PHE A 383 10.19 -9.95 -7.03
C PHE A 383 9.02 -9.18 -7.61
N ASN A 384 7.82 -9.39 -7.10
CA ASN A 384 6.64 -8.67 -7.54
C ASN A 384 6.09 -7.75 -6.46
N ALA A 385 5.50 -6.63 -6.91
CA ALA A 385 4.56 -5.85 -6.11
C ALA A 385 3.13 -6.23 -6.52
N PHE A 386 2.18 -5.98 -5.64
CA PHE A 386 0.78 -6.37 -5.88
C PHE A 386 -0.02 -5.37 -6.76
N GLY A 387 0.64 -4.43 -7.44
CA GLY A 387 -0.01 -3.53 -8.39
C GLY A 387 -0.74 -4.26 -9.53
N CYS A 388 -0.14 -5.31 -10.09
CA CYS A 388 -0.73 -6.17 -11.11
C CYS A 388 -1.94 -6.99 -10.61
N MET A 389 -2.06 -7.20 -9.30
CA MET A 389 -3.16 -7.95 -8.68
C MET A 389 -4.36 -7.06 -8.29
N ARG A 390 -4.29 -5.74 -8.54
CA ARG A 390 -5.35 -4.78 -8.24
C ARG A 390 -6.28 -4.51 -9.42
N HIS A 391 -6.52 -5.52 -10.23
CA HIS A 391 -7.44 -5.49 -11.37
C HIS A 391 -8.56 -6.50 -11.18
N THR A 392 -9.70 -6.31 -11.85
CA THR A 392 -10.71 -7.35 -11.95
C THR A 392 -10.13 -8.53 -12.74
N ALA A 393 -10.60 -9.76 -12.44
CA ALA A 393 -10.18 -10.98 -13.12
C ALA A 393 -8.69 -11.38 -12.94
N THR A 394 -8.06 -10.94 -11.86
CA THR A 394 -6.67 -11.33 -11.54
C THR A 394 -6.56 -12.45 -10.51
N GLU A 395 -7.65 -13.11 -10.15
CA GLU A 395 -7.70 -14.20 -9.16
C GLU A 395 -6.90 -15.45 -9.58
N ASN A 396 -6.61 -15.57 -10.87
CA ASN A 396 -5.75 -16.63 -11.41
C ASN A 396 -4.26 -16.25 -11.44
N LEU A 397 -3.90 -14.98 -11.24
CA LEU A 397 -2.56 -14.48 -11.50
C LEU A 397 -1.53 -15.10 -10.55
N GLU A 398 -1.85 -15.19 -9.27
CA GLU A 398 -0.94 -15.76 -8.27
C GLU A 398 -0.64 -17.24 -8.54
N GLN A 399 -1.68 -18.01 -8.83
CA GLN A 399 -1.54 -19.43 -9.20
C GLN A 399 -0.74 -19.58 -10.51
N LEU A 400 -0.90 -18.66 -11.45
CA LEU A 400 -0.15 -18.66 -12.70
C LEU A 400 1.34 -18.30 -12.49
N MET A 401 1.65 -17.38 -11.57
CA MET A 401 3.03 -17.09 -11.16
C MET A 401 3.70 -18.33 -10.58
N ILE A 402 2.99 -19.08 -9.72
CA ILE A 402 3.46 -20.35 -9.20
C ILE A 402 3.74 -21.34 -10.32
N ALA A 403 2.82 -21.48 -11.28
CA ALA A 403 2.96 -22.41 -12.40
C ALA A 403 4.19 -22.09 -13.26
N VAL A 404 4.34 -20.84 -13.71
CA VAL A 404 5.44 -20.42 -14.58
C VAL A 404 6.79 -20.51 -13.88
N ASN A 405 6.87 -20.14 -12.60
CA ASN A 405 8.11 -20.26 -11.83
C ASN A 405 8.49 -21.73 -11.58
N SER A 406 7.49 -22.59 -11.36
CA SER A 406 7.70 -24.05 -11.22
C SER A 406 8.16 -24.70 -12.53
N MET A 407 7.71 -24.19 -13.70
CA MET A 407 8.22 -24.65 -15.00
C MET A 407 9.74 -24.46 -15.14
N GLY A 408 10.31 -23.39 -14.57
CA GLY A 408 11.75 -23.17 -14.52
C GLY A 408 12.43 -23.78 -13.30
N GLY A 409 11.68 -24.33 -12.34
CA GLY A 409 12.20 -24.91 -11.10
C GLY A 409 12.88 -23.90 -10.16
N HIS A 410 12.43 -22.62 -10.15
CA HIS A 410 13.06 -21.52 -9.43
C HIS A 410 12.56 -21.35 -8.00
N TYR A 411 12.45 -22.42 -7.23
CA TYR A 411 12.12 -22.40 -5.80
C TYR A 411 13.14 -23.18 -4.98
N GLY A 412 13.37 -22.77 -3.75
CA GLY A 412 14.16 -23.50 -2.76
C GLY A 412 15.66 -23.52 -3.00
N LYS A 413 16.19 -22.68 -3.87
CA LYS A 413 17.61 -22.67 -4.28
C LYS A 413 18.22 -21.27 -4.15
N PRO A 414 19.53 -21.13 -3.84
CA PRO A 414 20.21 -19.86 -3.86
C PRO A 414 20.14 -19.17 -5.24
N GLY A 415 19.84 -17.86 -5.24
CA GLY A 415 19.72 -17.07 -6.46
C GLY A 415 18.44 -17.33 -7.26
N GLN A 416 17.46 -18.03 -6.68
CA GLN A 416 16.23 -18.44 -7.36
C GLN A 416 15.02 -18.33 -6.43
N CYS A 417 14.06 -17.50 -6.78
CA CYS A 417 12.77 -17.39 -6.09
C CYS A 417 11.75 -16.66 -6.97
N TRP A 418 10.48 -16.80 -6.62
CA TRP A 418 9.44 -15.84 -7.00
C TRP A 418 8.57 -15.55 -5.78
N GLY A 419 8.57 -14.30 -5.35
CA GLY A 419 7.80 -13.89 -4.18
C GLY A 419 7.56 -12.40 -4.14
N GLY A 420 6.64 -11.96 -3.31
CA GLY A 420 6.48 -10.56 -2.98
C GLY A 420 7.74 -10.03 -2.33
N TYR A 421 8.24 -8.90 -2.82
CA TYR A 421 9.36 -8.24 -2.15
C TYR A 421 8.87 -7.57 -0.87
N TYR A 422 9.67 -7.62 0.18
CA TYR A 422 9.34 -7.12 1.51
C TYR A 422 8.78 -5.72 1.51
N PHE A 423 7.54 -5.66 1.95
CA PHE A 423 6.68 -4.52 1.86
C PHE A 423 7.00 -3.49 2.94
N ASP A 424 7.30 -3.95 4.12
CA ASP A 424 7.38 -3.13 5.31
C ASP A 424 8.81 -3.03 5.85
N GLY A 425 9.37 -1.84 5.79
CA GLY A 425 10.51 -1.48 6.59
C GLY A 425 11.90 -1.80 6.02
N GLY A 426 12.01 -2.38 4.85
CA GLY A 426 13.28 -2.51 4.13
C GLY A 426 14.30 -3.48 4.73
N SER A 427 13.85 -4.39 5.54
CA SER A 427 14.58 -5.54 5.99
C SER A 427 14.06 -6.79 5.29
N ASP A 428 14.93 -7.57 4.77
CA ASP A 428 14.67 -8.82 4.04
C ASP A 428 15.21 -10.01 4.79
N ALA A 429 15.46 -9.81 6.05
CA ALA A 429 15.86 -10.90 6.90
C ALA A 429 14.75 -11.95 6.94
N PRO A 430 15.08 -13.21 7.11
CA PRO A 430 14.13 -14.19 7.56
C PRO A 430 13.43 -13.62 8.79
N CYS A 431 12.18 -13.90 8.90
CA CYS A 431 11.34 -13.42 9.96
C CYS A 431 11.96 -13.68 11.33
N ASN A 432 11.66 -12.76 12.26
CA ASN A 432 11.88 -13.00 13.67
C ASN A 432 13.34 -12.90 14.17
N LEU A 433 14.18 -12.07 13.56
CA LEU A 433 15.47 -11.74 14.20
C LEU A 433 15.26 -10.83 15.44
N ILE A 434 14.20 -10.02 15.42
CA ILE A 434 13.72 -9.26 16.57
C ILE A 434 12.25 -9.57 16.74
N LEU A 435 11.85 -9.93 17.97
CA LEU A 435 10.45 -10.11 18.35
C LEU A 435 10.06 -8.98 19.29
N THR A 436 9.16 -8.10 18.86
CA THR A 436 8.66 -7.02 19.73
C THR A 436 7.72 -7.58 20.78
N GLY A 437 7.76 -6.99 21.99
CA GLY A 437 6.89 -7.36 23.09
C GLY A 437 5.43 -6.99 22.85
N SER A 438 4.52 -7.68 23.56
CA SER A 438 3.10 -7.32 23.65
C SER A 438 2.91 -6.04 24.45
N SER A 439 1.89 -5.25 24.09
CA SER A 439 1.46 -4.11 24.91
C SER A 439 0.89 -4.51 26.30
N GLY A 440 0.50 -5.78 26.46
CA GLY A 440 -0.09 -6.30 27.70
C GLY A 440 -1.55 -5.91 27.92
N VAL A 441 -2.21 -5.32 26.92
CA VAL A 441 -3.61 -4.87 27.06
C VAL A 441 -4.57 -6.04 27.23
N ASP A 442 -4.38 -7.12 26.46
CA ASP A 442 -5.28 -8.29 26.52
C ASP A 442 -5.12 -9.04 27.84
N GLU A 443 -3.90 -9.23 28.32
CA GLU A 443 -3.62 -9.81 29.63
C GLU A 443 -4.20 -8.96 30.77
N ALA A 444 -4.14 -7.62 30.64
CA ALA A 444 -4.73 -6.73 31.63
C ALA A 444 -6.26 -6.83 31.63
N LYS A 445 -6.91 -6.89 30.46
CA LYS A 445 -8.35 -7.10 30.35
C LYS A 445 -8.77 -8.44 30.95
N GLU A 446 -8.07 -9.50 30.64
CA GLU A 446 -8.34 -10.84 31.21
C GLU A 446 -8.21 -10.83 32.73
N LYS A 447 -7.11 -10.30 33.27
CA LYS A 447 -6.87 -10.19 34.71
C LYS A 447 -7.94 -9.38 35.44
N LEU A 448 -8.46 -8.33 34.80
CA LEU A 448 -9.53 -7.49 35.35
C LEU A 448 -10.93 -8.04 35.10
N GLY A 449 -11.06 -9.15 34.35
CA GLY A 449 -12.34 -9.73 33.97
C GLY A 449 -13.17 -8.81 33.06
N ILE A 450 -12.52 -7.98 32.26
CA ILE A 450 -13.18 -7.04 31.37
C ILE A 450 -13.65 -7.78 30.12
N ALA A 451 -14.95 -7.72 29.88
CA ALA A 451 -15.58 -8.22 28.66
C ALA A 451 -16.28 -7.07 27.92
N PRO A 452 -16.39 -7.15 26.58
CA PRO A 452 -17.22 -6.21 25.82
C PRO A 452 -18.62 -6.13 26.40
N LYS A 453 -19.15 -4.92 26.51
CA LYS A 453 -20.50 -4.69 26.98
C LYS A 453 -21.50 -4.70 25.82
N LYS A 454 -22.67 -5.22 26.06
CA LYS A 454 -23.81 -5.13 25.16
C LYS A 454 -24.70 -3.98 25.64
N MET A 455 -24.66 -2.84 24.93
CA MET A 455 -25.51 -1.72 25.26
C MET A 455 -26.96 -1.96 24.83
N LEU A 456 -27.15 -2.19 23.55
CA LEU A 456 -28.45 -2.34 22.91
C LEU A 456 -28.34 -3.27 21.70
N GLY A 457 -29.37 -4.06 21.46
CA GLY A 457 -29.45 -4.94 20.32
C GLY A 457 -28.46 -6.11 20.32
N GLU A 458 -28.30 -6.78 19.19
CA GLU A 458 -27.33 -7.86 19.01
C GLU A 458 -25.94 -7.27 18.73
N PRO A 459 -24.87 -7.90 19.24
CA PRO A 459 -23.51 -7.50 18.92
C PRO A 459 -23.25 -7.51 17.41
N CYS A 460 -22.47 -6.57 16.94
CA CYS A 460 -22.07 -6.48 15.54
C CYS A 460 -20.54 -6.26 15.45
N ASP A 461 -19.86 -7.17 14.78
CA ASP A 461 -18.44 -7.12 14.45
C ASP A 461 -18.18 -7.31 12.95
N ASP A 462 -19.21 -7.10 12.14
CA ASP A 462 -19.15 -7.24 10.69
C ASP A 462 -18.19 -6.25 10.05
N VAL A 463 -17.70 -6.64 8.87
CA VAL A 463 -16.92 -5.76 8.00
C VAL A 463 -17.54 -5.70 6.60
N VAL A 464 -17.60 -4.50 6.03
CA VAL A 464 -17.97 -4.27 4.63
C VAL A 464 -16.71 -4.04 3.79
N SER A 465 -16.66 -4.58 2.59
CA SER A 465 -15.54 -4.33 1.68
C SER A 465 -15.45 -2.85 1.29
N ALA A 466 -14.23 -2.30 1.26
CA ALA A 466 -13.97 -0.95 0.74
C ALA A 466 -14.45 -0.77 -0.71
N ALA A 467 -14.56 -1.85 -1.49
CA ALA A 467 -15.07 -1.83 -2.87
C ALA A 467 -16.58 -1.65 -2.95
N GLN A 468 -17.34 -1.90 -1.90
CA GLN A 468 -18.81 -1.83 -1.93
C GLN A 468 -19.43 -0.87 -0.91
N VAL A 469 -18.64 -0.28 0.00
CA VAL A 469 -19.15 0.51 1.11
C VAL A 469 -20.09 1.65 0.68
N TRP A 470 -19.75 2.37 -0.38
CA TRP A 470 -20.57 3.47 -0.87
C TRP A 470 -21.89 2.99 -1.47
N ASP A 471 -21.86 1.90 -2.23
CA ASP A 471 -23.08 1.26 -2.75
C ASP A 471 -23.91 0.66 -1.60
N ALA A 472 -23.29 0.09 -0.59
CA ALA A 472 -23.96 -0.48 0.58
C ALA A 472 -24.73 0.58 1.37
N ILE A 473 -24.21 1.79 1.51
CA ILE A 473 -24.89 2.92 2.16
C ILE A 473 -26.18 3.26 1.41
N PHE A 474 -26.18 3.30 0.08
CA PHE A 474 -27.38 3.55 -0.73
C PHE A 474 -28.37 2.39 -0.70
N ASN A 475 -27.86 1.17 -0.91
CA ASN A 475 -28.69 -0.04 -1.06
C ASN A 475 -29.23 -0.55 0.27
N LYS A 476 -28.70 -0.03 1.39
CA LYS A 476 -28.96 -0.50 2.76
C LYS A 476 -28.61 -1.98 2.97
N LYS A 477 -27.73 -2.52 2.15
CA LYS A 477 -27.29 -3.92 2.11
C LYS A 477 -25.89 -4.06 1.54
N TYR A 478 -25.18 -5.13 1.96
CA TYR A 478 -23.90 -5.51 1.38
C TYR A 478 -23.74 -7.03 1.35
N HIS A 479 -22.87 -7.52 0.50
CA HIS A 479 -22.42 -8.91 0.52
C HIS A 479 -21.27 -9.03 1.50
N PHE A 480 -21.41 -9.91 2.49
CA PHE A 480 -20.34 -10.18 3.43
C PHE A 480 -19.25 -11.01 2.76
N THR A 481 -18.03 -10.48 2.73
CA THR A 481 -16.89 -11.10 2.05
C THR A 481 -15.72 -11.41 2.98
N GLY A 482 -15.88 -11.09 4.26
CA GLY A 482 -14.82 -11.24 5.25
C GLY A 482 -14.34 -12.69 5.41
N ASP A 483 -15.25 -13.64 5.34
CA ASP A 483 -14.94 -15.04 5.58
C ASP A 483 -14.22 -15.73 4.41
N ILE A 484 -14.34 -15.24 3.18
CA ILE A 484 -13.54 -15.75 2.05
C ILE A 484 -12.05 -15.65 2.37
N ARG A 485 -11.66 -14.56 3.02
CA ARG A 485 -10.26 -14.27 3.38
C ARG A 485 -9.78 -14.99 4.63
N ASN A 486 -10.73 -15.44 5.46
CA ASN A 486 -10.48 -16.17 6.69
C ASN A 486 -10.67 -17.69 6.50
N ASP A 487 -10.76 -18.14 5.23
CA ASP A 487 -10.97 -19.55 4.88
C ASP A 487 -12.27 -20.15 5.46
N ALA A 488 -13.32 -19.31 5.59
CA ALA A 488 -14.64 -19.70 6.05
C ALA A 488 -15.71 -19.35 5.00
N PRO A 489 -15.82 -20.14 3.92
CA PRO A 489 -16.64 -19.81 2.77
C PRO A 489 -18.15 -19.94 3.00
N GLU A 490 -18.61 -20.59 4.07
CA GLU A 490 -20.03 -20.88 4.29
C GLU A 490 -20.88 -19.60 4.42
N SER A 491 -20.32 -18.53 5.02
CA SER A 491 -20.99 -17.21 5.12
C SER A 491 -20.56 -16.24 4.05
N ALA A 492 -19.64 -16.62 3.17
CA ALA A 492 -19.20 -15.78 2.07
C ALA A 492 -20.37 -15.46 1.15
N CYS A 493 -20.60 -14.15 0.95
CA CYS A 493 -21.69 -13.61 0.12
C CYS A 493 -23.11 -13.75 0.68
N GLU A 494 -23.25 -13.94 1.98
CA GLU A 494 -24.52 -13.59 2.62
C GLU A 494 -24.82 -12.11 2.38
N GLU A 495 -26.04 -11.83 1.97
CA GLU A 495 -26.54 -10.47 1.94
C GLU A 495 -26.90 -10.05 3.37
N ARG A 496 -26.34 -8.95 3.85
CA ARG A 496 -26.56 -8.42 5.20
C ARG A 496 -27.07 -6.99 5.13
N ASP A 497 -27.94 -6.63 6.06
CA ASP A 497 -28.51 -5.27 6.16
C ASP A 497 -27.49 -4.28 6.72
N LEU A 498 -27.53 -3.03 6.23
CA LEU A 498 -26.70 -1.91 6.65
C LEU A 498 -27.52 -0.61 6.58
N ASP A 499 -27.84 0.01 7.70
CA ASP A 499 -28.50 1.32 7.73
C ASP A 499 -27.65 2.33 8.50
N VAL A 500 -26.59 2.83 7.86
CA VAL A 500 -25.63 3.74 8.50
C VAL A 500 -26.30 5.05 8.88
N ARG A 501 -26.28 5.37 10.17
CA ARG A 501 -26.77 6.64 10.74
C ARG A 501 -25.65 7.44 11.39
N PHE A 502 -24.60 6.75 11.86
CA PHE A 502 -23.43 7.36 12.47
C PHE A 502 -22.16 6.81 11.80
N MET A 503 -21.27 7.71 11.43
CA MET A 503 -20.00 7.34 10.80
C MET A 503 -18.83 8.07 11.48
N ASP A 504 -17.75 7.37 11.78
CA ASP A 504 -16.50 7.98 12.27
C ASP A 504 -15.35 7.59 11.33
N PHE A 505 -14.74 8.57 10.70
CA PHE A 505 -13.58 8.37 9.83
C PHE A 505 -12.29 8.05 10.61
N GLY A 506 -12.30 8.21 11.93
CA GLY A 506 -11.05 8.12 12.70
C GLY A 506 -10.02 9.09 12.15
N THR A 507 -8.79 8.61 12.02
CA THR A 507 -7.69 9.34 11.37
C THR A 507 -7.47 8.91 9.92
N TRP A 508 -8.26 7.99 9.40
CA TRP A 508 -8.15 7.41 8.06
C TRP A 508 -8.66 8.38 6.98
N SER A 509 -8.40 8.07 5.72
CA SER A 509 -8.79 8.88 4.56
C SER A 509 -9.58 8.03 3.55
N ALA A 510 -10.77 7.57 3.95
CA ALA A 510 -11.58 6.64 3.18
C ALA A 510 -12.06 7.20 1.84
N MET A 511 -12.61 8.42 1.84
CA MET A 511 -13.14 9.05 0.61
C MET A 511 -12.11 9.17 -0.51
N ARG A 512 -10.84 9.22 -0.14
CA ARG A 512 -9.73 9.29 -1.09
C ARG A 512 -9.07 7.93 -1.32
N SER A 513 -9.03 7.07 -0.31
CA SER A 513 -8.33 5.79 -0.37
C SER A 513 -9.18 4.65 -0.92
N TYR A 514 -10.50 4.77 -0.85
CA TYR A 514 -11.43 3.82 -1.45
C TYR A 514 -11.85 4.29 -2.84
N PRO A 515 -12.31 3.42 -3.72
CA PRO A 515 -12.70 3.79 -5.08
C PRO A 515 -13.95 4.67 -5.08
N ASP A 516 -14.09 5.46 -6.15
CA ASP A 516 -15.25 6.28 -6.46
C ASP A 516 -15.52 7.40 -5.43
N THR A 517 -14.64 8.40 -5.43
CA THR A 517 -14.80 9.60 -4.58
C THR A 517 -16.11 10.34 -4.87
N VAL A 518 -16.59 10.34 -6.12
CA VAL A 518 -17.87 10.98 -6.50
C VAL A 518 -19.04 10.29 -5.79
N LYS A 519 -19.06 8.96 -5.80
CA LYS A 519 -20.07 8.17 -5.08
C LYS A 519 -19.94 8.34 -3.56
N ALA A 520 -18.70 8.44 -3.03
CA ALA A 520 -18.47 8.74 -1.62
C ALA A 520 -19.11 10.08 -1.20
N VAL A 521 -18.91 11.13 -1.98
CA VAL A 521 -19.55 12.46 -1.75
C VAL A 521 -21.07 12.32 -1.74
N ARG A 522 -21.62 11.61 -2.71
CA ARG A 522 -23.07 11.37 -2.77
C ARG A 522 -23.57 10.54 -1.58
N ALA A 523 -22.84 9.49 -1.19
CA ALA A 523 -23.21 8.65 -0.06
C ALA A 523 -23.29 9.46 1.24
N LEU A 524 -22.36 10.37 1.47
CA LEU A 524 -22.38 11.27 2.63
C LEU A 524 -23.51 12.31 2.57
N ARG A 525 -23.93 12.77 1.38
CA ARG A 525 -24.99 13.77 1.21
C ARG A 525 -26.38 13.17 1.10
N GLU A 526 -26.53 12.00 0.50
CA GLU A 526 -27.82 11.41 0.12
C GLU A 526 -28.12 10.09 0.85
N GLY A 527 -27.13 9.46 1.50
CA GLY A 527 -27.24 8.12 2.09
C GLY A 527 -27.99 8.03 3.43
N GLY A 528 -28.41 9.17 3.99
CA GLY A 528 -29.18 9.22 5.25
C GLY A 528 -28.31 9.10 6.51
N ILE A 529 -27.01 9.38 6.43
CA ILE A 529 -26.11 9.41 7.59
C ILE A 529 -26.36 10.71 8.36
N GLU A 530 -26.71 10.59 9.64
CA GLU A 530 -27.19 11.70 10.47
C GLU A 530 -26.04 12.43 11.19
N CYS A 531 -24.95 11.71 11.51
CA CYS A 531 -23.77 12.27 12.14
C CYS A 531 -22.49 11.67 11.55
N VAL A 532 -21.55 12.52 11.15
CA VAL A 532 -20.21 12.13 10.66
C VAL A 532 -19.15 12.80 11.52
N VAL A 533 -18.30 12.00 12.15
CA VAL A 533 -17.21 12.47 13.01
C VAL A 533 -15.87 12.27 12.30
N GLY A 534 -14.96 13.22 12.43
CA GLY A 534 -13.61 13.13 11.94
C GLY A 534 -12.57 13.51 12.99
N ARG A 535 -11.50 12.73 13.03
CA ARG A 535 -10.33 12.99 13.87
C ARG A 535 -9.15 13.30 12.95
N GLY A 536 -8.60 14.48 13.01
CA GLY A 536 -7.61 14.89 12.01
C GLY A 536 -6.49 15.76 12.53
N ILE A 537 -5.31 15.56 11.91
CA ILE A 537 -4.19 16.48 12.01
C ILE A 537 -4.30 17.53 10.88
N LEU A 538 -4.65 17.07 9.68
CA LEU A 538 -4.70 17.84 8.44
C LEU A 538 -6.11 17.83 7.85
N PRO A 539 -6.51 18.88 7.12
CA PRO A 539 -7.84 19.02 6.52
C PRO A 539 -8.03 18.19 5.25
N LYS A 540 -7.82 16.88 5.36
CA LYS A 540 -8.04 15.92 4.26
C LYS A 540 -9.48 15.98 3.79
N LEU A 541 -9.78 15.38 2.63
CA LEU A 541 -11.14 15.39 2.06
C LEU A 541 -12.18 14.89 3.07
N ASP A 542 -11.93 13.76 3.73
CA ASP A 542 -12.85 13.16 4.71
C ASP A 542 -13.24 14.16 5.81
N ILE A 543 -12.26 14.90 6.33
CA ILE A 543 -12.45 15.90 7.39
C ILE A 543 -13.37 17.02 6.93
N GLN A 544 -13.28 17.45 5.67
CA GLN A 544 -14.13 18.50 5.11
C GLN A 544 -15.61 18.07 5.02
N PHE A 545 -15.89 16.76 5.00
CA PHE A 545 -17.24 16.19 4.91
C PHE A 545 -17.81 15.75 6.27
N CYS A 546 -17.10 15.97 7.37
CA CYS A 546 -17.59 15.67 8.71
C CYS A 546 -18.58 16.73 9.21
N ASP A 547 -19.38 16.35 10.18
CA ASP A 547 -20.26 17.24 10.93
C ASP A 547 -19.57 17.79 12.18
N ILE A 548 -18.71 16.95 12.80
CA ILE A 548 -17.86 17.28 13.96
C ILE A 548 -16.44 16.89 13.62
N VAL A 549 -15.49 17.80 13.85
CA VAL A 549 -14.05 17.57 13.66
C VAL A 549 -13.30 17.88 14.93
N VAL A 550 -12.43 16.94 15.36
CA VAL A 550 -11.55 17.14 16.51
C VAL A 550 -10.09 17.02 16.13
N PRO A 551 -9.19 17.88 16.66
CA PRO A 551 -7.76 17.81 16.41
C PRO A 551 -7.12 16.67 17.18
N VAL A 552 -6.23 15.91 16.52
CA VAL A 552 -5.45 14.85 17.16
C VAL A 552 -3.95 15.11 17.06
N ILE A 553 -3.19 14.50 17.97
CA ILE A 553 -1.73 14.60 17.97
C ILE A 553 -1.12 13.86 16.77
N SER A 554 0.05 14.32 16.34
CA SER A 554 0.91 13.61 15.38
C SER A 554 1.88 12.66 16.09
N ASP A 555 2.57 11.83 15.32
CA ASP A 555 3.61 10.95 15.88
C ASP A 555 4.85 11.71 16.40
N LEU A 556 5.00 12.99 16.06
CA LEU A 556 6.05 13.84 16.62
C LEU A 556 5.75 14.35 18.04
N GLU A 557 4.51 14.16 18.50
CA GLU A 557 4.02 14.63 19.80
C GLU A 557 3.88 13.51 20.84
N LYS A 558 4.40 12.32 20.53
CA LYS A 558 4.44 11.16 21.45
C LYS A 558 5.72 10.37 21.29
N GLU A 559 6.12 9.65 22.34
CA GLU A 559 7.18 8.64 22.29
C GLU A 559 6.59 7.30 21.82
N ALA A 560 7.34 6.53 21.04
CA ALA A 560 6.93 5.22 20.59
C ALA A 560 8.12 4.31 20.25
N ILE A 561 7.87 3.00 20.29
CA ILE A 561 8.73 1.98 19.69
C ILE A 561 7.99 1.35 18.52
N LEU A 562 8.68 1.09 17.43
CA LEU A 562 8.12 0.52 16.23
C LEU A 562 9.08 -0.49 15.58
N GLU A 563 8.58 -1.65 15.30
CA GLU A 563 9.28 -2.65 14.50
C GLU A 563 9.24 -2.34 13.01
N THR A 564 10.15 -2.93 12.25
CA THR A 564 10.07 -2.91 10.80
C THR A 564 9.19 -4.04 10.30
N GLY A 565 8.02 -3.70 9.82
CA GLY A 565 7.08 -4.66 9.27
C GLY A 565 6.31 -5.48 10.30
N GLU A 566 5.39 -6.28 9.81
CA GLU A 566 4.63 -7.22 10.61
C GLU A 566 5.52 -8.40 10.98
N GLY A 567 5.98 -8.48 12.21
CA GLY A 567 6.62 -9.66 12.74
C GLY A 567 8.14 -9.63 12.93
N GLY A 568 8.71 -8.47 13.21
CA GLY A 568 10.06 -8.38 13.76
C GLY A 568 11.13 -8.91 12.82
N ARG A 569 11.69 -8.04 12.03
CA ARG A 569 12.80 -8.36 11.14
C ARG A 569 14.13 -8.10 11.83
N GLU A 570 15.09 -7.51 11.16
CA GLU A 570 16.39 -7.22 11.75
C GLU A 570 16.48 -5.85 12.42
N ILE A 571 15.40 -5.05 12.42
CA ILE A 571 15.43 -3.64 12.86
C ILE A 571 14.25 -3.33 13.76
N VAL A 572 14.51 -2.56 14.82
CA VAL A 572 13.48 -1.93 15.65
C VAL A 572 13.85 -0.47 15.91
N TYR A 573 12.87 0.42 15.87
CA TYR A 573 13.05 1.85 16.06
C TYR A 573 12.47 2.31 17.39
N HIS A 574 13.12 3.32 17.97
CA HIS A 574 12.56 4.17 19.00
C HIS A 574 12.37 5.58 18.45
N TYR A 575 11.23 6.18 18.72
CA TYR A 575 10.91 7.53 18.30
C TYR A 575 10.70 8.43 19.52
N ASP A 576 11.34 9.62 19.49
CA ASP A 576 11.24 10.59 20.54
C ASP A 576 9.96 11.44 20.42
N LYS A 577 9.45 11.89 21.56
CA LYS A 577 8.51 12.99 21.61
C LYS A 577 9.26 14.29 21.34
N VAL A 578 9.01 14.92 20.20
CA VAL A 578 9.70 16.14 19.74
C VAL A 578 9.17 17.38 20.44
N CYS A 579 7.85 17.46 20.62
CA CYS A 579 7.18 18.60 21.25
C CYS A 579 5.92 18.15 21.99
N ASP A 580 5.41 19.01 22.85
CA ASP A 580 4.08 18.82 23.45
C ASP A 580 2.96 18.95 22.39
N PRO A 581 1.78 18.39 22.66
CA PRO A 581 0.63 18.52 21.77
C PRO A 581 0.41 19.98 21.36
N LEU A 582 0.33 20.23 20.05
CA LEU A 582 0.13 21.58 19.53
C LEU A 582 -1.33 21.97 19.58
N TYR A 583 -1.58 23.24 19.93
CA TYR A 583 -2.92 23.82 20.06
C TYR A 583 -3.79 23.02 21.06
N GLU A 584 -4.99 22.62 20.64
CA GLU A 584 -5.91 21.84 21.45
C GLU A 584 -5.92 20.35 21.09
N ALA A 585 -4.89 19.86 20.40
CA ALA A 585 -4.84 18.45 19.97
C ALA A 585 -4.78 17.50 21.17
N ARG A 586 -5.51 16.39 21.08
CA ARG A 586 -5.55 15.30 22.07
C ARG A 586 -5.24 13.96 21.39
N THR A 587 -4.93 12.95 22.18
CA THR A 587 -4.84 11.58 21.70
C THR A 587 -6.21 11.01 21.33
N ASN A 588 -6.26 10.03 20.45
CA ASN A 588 -7.52 9.29 20.22
C ASN A 588 -8.08 8.67 21.51
N ARG A 589 -7.18 8.16 22.36
CA ARG A 589 -7.55 7.57 23.65
C ARG A 589 -8.25 8.57 24.57
N GLU A 590 -7.75 9.80 24.70
CA GLU A 590 -8.38 10.84 25.53
C GLU A 590 -9.78 11.18 25.02
N PHE A 591 -9.94 11.30 23.69
CA PHE A 591 -11.25 11.55 23.09
C PHE A 591 -12.24 10.39 23.33
N GLU A 592 -11.83 9.16 23.05
CA GLU A 592 -12.67 7.97 23.22
C GLU A 592 -12.99 7.70 24.70
N SER A 593 -12.03 7.93 25.61
CA SER A 593 -12.26 7.86 27.05
C SER A 593 -13.26 8.90 27.53
N ALA A 594 -13.22 10.11 26.98
CA ALA A 594 -14.19 11.15 27.31
C ALA A 594 -15.60 10.79 26.81
N ILE A 595 -15.74 10.20 25.61
CA ILE A 595 -17.04 9.69 25.11
C ILE A 595 -17.58 8.61 26.04
N LEU A 596 -16.76 7.61 26.42
CA LEU A 596 -17.18 6.54 27.32
C LEU A 596 -17.62 7.10 28.67
N THR A 597 -16.89 8.06 29.24
CA THR A 597 -17.26 8.73 30.50
C THR A 597 -18.59 9.47 30.36
N ALA A 598 -18.82 10.19 29.24
CA ALA A 598 -20.08 10.89 29.00
C ALA A 598 -21.27 9.92 28.85
N LEU A 599 -21.01 8.72 28.35
CA LEU A 599 -22.02 7.62 28.30
C LEU A 599 -22.22 6.91 29.63
N GLY A 600 -21.49 7.28 30.69
CA GLY A 600 -21.56 6.67 32.02
C GLY A 600 -20.76 5.37 32.16
N GLU A 601 -19.84 5.11 31.23
CA GLU A 601 -18.96 3.95 31.20
C GLU A 601 -17.58 4.27 31.78
N ASP A 602 -16.92 3.25 32.38
CA ASP A 602 -15.54 3.38 32.84
C ASP A 602 -14.56 3.16 31.67
N PRO A 603 -13.78 4.19 31.27
CA PRO A 603 -12.78 4.04 30.22
C PRO A 603 -11.74 2.95 30.48
N ALA A 604 -11.47 2.58 31.74
CA ALA A 604 -10.57 1.48 32.08
C ALA A 604 -11.02 0.14 31.48
N GLY A 605 -12.32 -0.02 31.18
CA GLY A 605 -12.85 -1.18 30.48
C GLY A 605 -12.29 -1.35 29.06
N MET A 606 -11.99 -0.26 28.41
CA MET A 606 -11.36 -0.26 27.08
C MET A 606 -9.84 -0.06 27.16
N TYR A 607 -9.37 0.80 28.04
CA TYR A 607 -7.98 1.23 28.19
C TYR A 607 -7.43 0.92 29.58
N PRO A 608 -7.19 -0.36 29.92
CA PRO A 608 -6.78 -0.76 31.28
C PRO A 608 -5.37 -0.34 31.67
N LEU A 609 -4.52 0.03 30.69
CA LEU A 609 -3.13 0.41 30.91
C LEU A 609 -2.85 1.84 30.44
N SER A 610 -1.93 2.56 31.07
CA SER A 610 -1.42 3.84 30.56
C SER A 610 -0.59 3.65 29.28
N GLU A 611 -0.33 4.72 28.51
CA GLU A 611 0.51 4.63 27.30
C GLU A 611 1.95 4.30 27.68
N GLU A 612 2.44 4.84 28.81
CA GLU A 612 3.77 4.54 29.35
C GLU A 612 3.90 3.08 29.75
N GLN A 613 2.84 2.48 30.36
CA GLN A 613 2.85 1.07 30.71
C GLN A 613 2.86 0.17 29.48
N LYS A 614 2.09 0.51 28.44
CA LYS A 614 2.11 -0.21 27.18
C LYS A 614 3.47 -0.13 26.51
N LEU A 615 4.07 1.06 26.45
CA LEU A 615 5.40 1.27 25.88
C LEU A 615 6.45 0.45 26.63
N TYR A 616 6.41 0.49 27.99
CA TYR A 616 7.28 -0.34 28.81
C TYR A 616 7.11 -1.83 28.52
N ASN A 617 5.88 -2.32 28.47
CA ASN A 617 5.61 -3.74 28.23
C ASN A 617 6.18 -4.19 26.86
N ILE A 618 6.00 -3.37 25.82
CA ILE A 618 6.58 -3.64 24.49
C ILE A 618 8.10 -3.70 24.56
N MET A 619 8.73 -2.69 25.19
CA MET A 619 10.18 -2.64 25.31
C MET A 619 10.74 -3.80 26.14
N ALA A 620 10.13 -4.09 27.29
CA ALA A 620 10.58 -5.17 28.18
C ALA A 620 10.38 -6.56 27.54
N GLY A 621 9.33 -6.75 26.78
CA GLY A 621 9.05 -8.00 26.05
C GLY A 621 9.83 -8.16 24.74
N THR A 622 10.53 -7.12 24.26
CA THR A 622 11.27 -7.22 23.00
C THR A 622 12.53 -8.07 23.17
N THR A 623 12.67 -9.07 22.29
CA THR A 623 13.80 -10.00 22.29
C THR A 623 14.51 -9.95 20.94
N VAL A 624 15.79 -10.34 20.96
CA VAL A 624 16.64 -10.42 19.78
C VAL A 624 17.29 -11.79 19.69
N ILE A 625 17.46 -12.27 18.48
CA ILE A 625 18.07 -13.57 18.20
C ILE A 625 19.55 -13.57 18.60
N CYS A 626 20.00 -14.69 19.15
CA CYS A 626 21.41 -14.93 19.48
C CYS A 626 22.19 -15.38 18.24
N ASP A 627 23.51 -15.36 18.34
CA ASP A 627 24.42 -15.75 17.25
C ASP A 627 24.27 -17.22 16.78
N ASP A 628 23.63 -18.05 17.60
CA ASP A 628 23.29 -19.44 17.23
C ASP A 628 22.17 -19.53 16.17
N GLY A 629 21.46 -18.44 15.89
CA GLY A 629 20.35 -18.37 14.93
C GLY A 629 19.05 -19.05 15.41
N VAL A 630 18.96 -19.43 16.69
CA VAL A 630 17.84 -20.23 17.26
C VAL A 630 17.30 -19.65 18.54
N THR A 631 18.17 -19.29 19.48
CA THR A 631 17.76 -18.79 20.80
C THR A 631 17.59 -17.27 20.81
N TYR A 632 16.82 -16.77 21.78
CA TYR A 632 16.53 -15.34 21.95
C TYR A 632 16.92 -14.88 23.33
N GLU A 633 17.37 -13.63 23.42
CA GLU A 633 17.61 -12.92 24.65
C GLU A 633 16.85 -11.59 24.69
N PRO A 634 16.59 -10.99 25.87
CA PRO A 634 16.03 -9.64 25.94
C PRO A 634 16.92 -8.65 25.18
N LEU A 635 16.29 -7.78 24.39
CA LEU A 635 17.01 -6.72 23.68
C LEU A 635 17.55 -5.67 24.68
N LEU A 636 16.71 -5.25 25.63
CA LEU A 636 16.99 -4.11 26.48
C LEU A 636 17.36 -4.51 27.90
N THR A 637 18.48 -3.98 28.38
CA THR A 637 18.74 -3.88 29.82
C THR A 637 17.90 -2.72 30.36
N ILE A 638 17.01 -3.03 31.29
CA ILE A 638 16.11 -2.07 31.96
C ILE A 638 16.43 -2.13 33.47
N THR A 639 16.75 -1.01 34.05
CA THR A 639 17.05 -0.91 35.47
C THR A 639 15.80 -0.54 36.29
N GLN A 640 15.89 -0.66 37.63
CA GLN A 640 14.85 -0.17 38.51
C GLN A 640 14.66 1.35 38.36
N GLU A 641 15.76 2.09 38.17
CA GLU A 641 15.74 3.54 37.95
C GLU A 641 14.98 3.91 36.69
N ASP A 642 15.12 3.14 35.59
CA ASP A 642 14.35 3.32 34.35
C ASP A 642 12.87 3.12 34.61
N ILE A 643 12.47 2.05 35.32
CA ILE A 643 11.08 1.72 35.66
C ILE A 643 10.47 2.85 36.50
N ASP A 644 11.18 3.28 37.53
CA ASP A 644 10.75 4.36 38.43
C ASP A 644 10.61 5.69 37.66
N ALA A 645 11.54 6.00 36.74
CA ALA A 645 11.50 7.19 35.90
C ALA A 645 10.31 7.20 34.92
N MET A 646 9.94 6.05 34.39
CA MET A 646 8.75 5.89 33.54
C MET A 646 7.45 5.88 34.33
N GLY A 647 7.49 5.68 35.63
CA GLY A 647 6.30 5.61 36.51
C GLY A 647 5.42 4.39 36.24
N VAL A 648 6.01 3.26 35.89
CA VAL A 648 5.33 2.04 35.48
C VAL A 648 5.58 0.86 36.42
N GLU A 649 4.73 -0.16 36.32
CA GLU A 649 4.96 -1.43 37.01
C GLU A 649 5.85 -2.33 36.15
N GLY A 650 6.89 -2.92 36.72
CA GLY A 650 7.80 -3.79 35.99
C GLY A 650 8.86 -4.45 36.86
N GLN A 651 9.77 -5.18 36.23
CA GLN A 651 10.92 -5.80 36.85
C GLN A 651 12.20 -5.45 36.09
N PRO A 652 13.33 -5.19 36.77
CA PRO A 652 14.62 -5.02 36.09
C PRO A 652 15.00 -6.27 35.30
N GLN A 653 15.64 -6.07 34.15
CA GLN A 653 16.14 -7.14 33.30
C GLN A 653 17.50 -6.78 32.68
N GLN A 654 18.27 -7.83 32.33
CA GLN A 654 19.47 -7.70 31.52
C GLN A 654 19.16 -8.01 30.06
N GLY A 655 19.68 -7.19 29.15
CA GLY A 655 19.54 -7.37 27.71
C GLY A 655 20.83 -6.99 26.98
N ARG A 656 20.79 -7.04 25.66
CA ARG A 656 21.96 -6.82 24.78
C ARG A 656 22.51 -5.40 24.82
N ILE A 657 21.61 -4.40 24.89
CA ILE A 657 21.96 -2.98 24.99
C ILE A 657 21.19 -2.32 26.13
N THR A 658 21.64 -1.16 26.60
CA THR A 658 20.91 -0.40 27.62
C THR A 658 19.73 0.33 26.99
N LEU A 659 18.67 0.60 27.78
CA LEU A 659 17.54 1.41 27.35
C LEU A 659 17.99 2.81 26.94
N GLN A 660 18.97 3.41 27.66
CA GLN A 660 19.52 4.70 27.29
C GLN A 660 20.21 4.66 25.92
N GLU A 661 21.05 3.68 25.66
CA GLU A 661 21.74 3.53 24.39
C GLU A 661 20.73 3.38 23.22
N PHE A 662 19.67 2.60 23.43
CA PHE A 662 18.61 2.43 22.44
C PHE A 662 17.89 3.75 22.12
N LYS A 663 17.52 4.50 23.14
CA LYS A 663 16.90 5.83 23.00
C LYS A 663 17.83 6.83 22.29
N GLU A 664 19.09 6.89 22.67
CA GLU A 664 20.07 7.81 22.05
C GLU A 664 20.32 7.50 20.57
N LYS A 665 20.41 6.22 20.21
CA LYS A 665 20.58 5.80 18.82
C LYS A 665 19.29 5.94 18.01
N GLY A 666 18.15 5.69 18.66
CA GLY A 666 16.82 5.67 18.01
C GLY A 666 16.57 4.47 17.11
N VAL A 667 17.52 3.54 17.05
CA VAL A 667 17.43 2.31 16.26
C VAL A 667 18.32 1.23 16.86
N TYR A 668 17.84 0.01 16.85
CA TYR A 668 18.67 -1.18 16.96
C TYR A 668 18.49 -2.01 15.68
N GLN A 669 19.60 -2.39 15.08
CA GLN A 669 19.65 -3.26 13.91
C GLN A 669 20.56 -4.44 14.24
N VAL A 670 20.10 -5.66 13.90
CA VAL A 670 20.94 -6.86 14.03
C VAL A 670 22.11 -6.75 13.06
N GLU A 671 23.33 -6.81 13.57
CA GLU A 671 24.51 -6.80 12.72
C GLU A 671 24.56 -8.09 11.89
N ARG A 672 24.48 -7.94 10.58
CA ARG A 672 24.53 -9.02 9.62
C ARG A 672 25.86 -9.05 8.88
N LYS A 673 26.24 -10.21 8.41
CA LYS A 673 27.37 -10.41 7.50
C LYS A 673 27.16 -11.59 6.58
N GLN A 674 27.79 -11.58 5.43
CA GLN A 674 27.74 -12.71 4.50
C GLN A 674 28.19 -14.00 5.18
N GLY A 675 27.34 -15.05 5.10
CA GLY A 675 27.61 -16.37 5.68
C GLY A 675 27.30 -16.45 7.20
N ASP A 676 26.54 -15.49 7.75
CA ASP A 676 26.00 -15.61 9.11
C ASP A 676 24.97 -16.77 9.24
N ASN A 677 24.51 -17.01 10.47
CA ASN A 677 23.51 -18.07 10.77
C ASN A 677 22.07 -17.61 10.49
N PHE A 678 21.87 -16.43 9.91
CA PHE A 678 20.58 -15.84 9.67
C PHE A 678 20.15 -15.89 8.21
N GLY A 679 20.97 -16.50 7.33
CA GLY A 679 20.67 -16.66 5.91
C GLY A 679 19.40 -17.47 5.68
N PHE A 680 18.57 -17.03 4.73
CA PHE A 680 17.29 -17.66 4.42
C PHE A 680 17.10 -17.84 2.92
N ILE A 681 16.70 -19.05 2.55
CA ILE A 681 16.25 -19.41 1.20
C ILE A 681 14.80 -19.89 1.31
N ALA A 682 13.89 -19.19 0.67
CA ALA A 682 12.48 -19.53 0.68
C ALA A 682 12.23 -20.93 0.12
N TYR A 683 11.36 -21.70 0.78
CA TYR A 683 10.97 -23.07 0.39
C TYR A 683 12.13 -24.11 0.37
N LYS A 684 13.29 -23.78 0.93
CA LYS A 684 14.45 -24.71 0.89
C LYS A 684 14.15 -26.03 1.56
N ASP A 685 13.57 -26.03 2.79
CA ASP A 685 13.27 -27.24 3.53
C ASP A 685 12.24 -28.11 2.79
N PHE A 686 11.24 -27.50 2.16
CA PHE A 686 10.27 -28.19 1.32
C PHE A 686 10.92 -28.85 0.10
N VAL A 687 11.81 -28.14 -0.59
CA VAL A 687 12.48 -28.68 -1.79
C VAL A 687 13.49 -29.77 -1.43
N ASP A 688 14.19 -29.64 -0.31
CA ASP A 688 15.12 -30.64 0.17
C ASP A 688 14.39 -31.92 0.60
N ASP A 689 13.31 -31.82 1.38
CA ASP A 689 12.50 -32.94 1.85
C ASP A 689 11.00 -32.58 1.92
N PRO A 690 10.26 -32.71 0.81
CA PRO A 690 8.83 -32.33 0.77
C PRO A 690 7.93 -33.23 1.63
N VAL A 691 8.42 -34.39 2.09
CA VAL A 691 7.67 -35.30 2.97
C VAL A 691 7.81 -34.87 4.43
N ALA A 692 9.00 -34.46 4.85
CA ALA A 692 9.23 -33.95 6.19
C ALA A 692 8.72 -32.53 6.39
N HIS A 693 8.73 -31.73 5.33
CA HIS A 693 8.37 -30.31 5.33
C HIS A 693 7.32 -29.95 4.25
N PRO A 694 6.12 -30.59 4.28
CA PRO A 694 5.10 -30.32 3.28
C PRO A 694 4.62 -28.86 3.38
N LEU A 695 4.14 -28.31 2.26
CA LEU A 695 3.43 -27.04 2.27
C LEU A 695 2.08 -27.19 2.98
N ALA A 696 1.54 -26.09 3.50
CA ALA A 696 0.25 -26.06 4.20
C ALA A 696 -0.95 -26.10 3.22
N THR A 697 -0.86 -26.87 2.15
CA THR A 697 -1.90 -27.09 1.15
C THR A 697 -2.51 -28.49 1.30
N ASP A 698 -3.66 -28.74 0.68
CA ASP A 698 -4.31 -30.04 0.73
C ASP A 698 -3.41 -31.17 0.19
N SER A 699 -2.61 -30.86 -0.84
CA SER A 699 -1.66 -31.81 -1.44
C SER A 699 -0.30 -31.85 -0.75
N GLY A 700 0.00 -30.91 0.13
CA GLY A 700 1.35 -30.69 0.69
C GLY A 700 2.34 -30.10 -0.33
N LYS A 701 1.90 -29.68 -1.51
CA LYS A 701 2.69 -29.19 -2.65
C LYS A 701 2.16 -27.86 -3.15
N PHE A 702 2.81 -27.26 -4.14
CA PHE A 702 2.26 -26.12 -4.86
C PHE A 702 1.04 -26.57 -5.69
N GLU A 703 -0.08 -25.84 -5.57
CA GLU A 703 -1.34 -26.20 -6.22
C GLU A 703 -1.58 -25.38 -7.50
N ILE A 704 -1.13 -25.90 -8.65
CA ILE A 704 -1.49 -25.39 -9.98
C ILE A 704 -2.94 -25.77 -10.31
N TYR A 705 -3.47 -26.80 -9.68
CA TYR A 705 -4.90 -27.15 -9.63
C TYR A 705 -5.37 -27.02 -8.17
N CYS A 706 -6.19 -26.03 -7.87
CA CYS A 706 -6.73 -25.78 -6.53
C CYS A 706 -8.26 -25.79 -6.57
N GLN A 707 -8.89 -26.91 -6.22
CA GLN A 707 -10.34 -27.05 -6.21
C GLN A 707 -11.00 -26.08 -5.23
N TYR A 708 -10.41 -25.93 -4.04
CA TYR A 708 -10.88 -25.01 -3.01
C TYR A 708 -11.04 -23.57 -3.52
N LYS A 709 -10.04 -23.04 -4.25
CA LYS A 709 -10.11 -21.70 -4.86
C LYS A 709 -11.32 -21.55 -5.80
N ALA A 710 -11.50 -22.52 -6.71
CA ALA A 710 -12.59 -22.50 -7.67
C ALA A 710 -13.96 -22.57 -6.99
N ASP A 711 -14.08 -23.43 -5.97
CA ASP A 711 -15.34 -23.62 -5.24
C ASP A 711 -15.74 -22.34 -4.49
N ILE A 712 -14.81 -21.71 -3.77
CA ILE A 712 -15.05 -20.43 -3.06
C ILE A 712 -15.49 -19.33 -4.03
N LEU A 713 -14.75 -19.11 -5.10
CA LEU A 713 -15.05 -18.03 -6.05
C LEU A 713 -16.38 -18.25 -6.78
N ASN A 714 -16.67 -19.49 -7.17
CA ASN A 714 -17.93 -19.84 -7.81
C ASN A 714 -19.13 -19.81 -6.84
N GLN A 715 -18.92 -20.11 -5.55
CA GLN A 715 -19.94 -19.94 -4.50
C GLN A 715 -20.21 -18.47 -4.23
N ALA A 716 -19.16 -17.68 -4.13
CA ALA A 716 -19.23 -16.25 -3.84
C ALA A 716 -19.99 -15.44 -4.89
N LYS A 717 -19.78 -15.72 -6.16
CA LYS A 717 -20.48 -15.08 -7.31
C LYS A 717 -20.58 -13.55 -7.23
N LEU A 718 -19.55 -12.91 -6.71
CA LEU A 718 -19.51 -11.46 -6.53
C LEU A 718 -19.57 -10.70 -7.86
N ARG A 719 -19.16 -11.35 -8.94
CA ARG A 719 -19.26 -10.84 -10.29
C ARG A 719 -20.09 -11.80 -11.14
N ALA A 720 -21.20 -11.31 -11.67
CA ALA A 720 -22.10 -12.13 -12.49
C ALA A 720 -21.41 -12.57 -13.80
N GLY A 721 -21.53 -13.84 -14.11
CA GLY A 721 -21.02 -14.42 -15.36
C GLY A 721 -19.59 -14.96 -15.29
N ASP A 722 -18.89 -14.78 -14.20
CA ASP A 722 -17.57 -15.38 -14.00
C ASP A 722 -17.70 -16.90 -13.75
N GLU A 723 -16.82 -17.66 -14.36
CA GLU A 723 -16.61 -19.08 -14.10
C GLU A 723 -15.15 -19.31 -13.78
N TRP A 724 -14.88 -19.71 -12.55
CA TRP A 724 -13.52 -19.95 -12.06
C TRP A 724 -13.17 -21.43 -12.14
N LYS A 725 -12.09 -21.71 -12.85
CA LYS A 725 -11.55 -23.08 -12.95
C LYS A 725 -10.54 -23.31 -11.82
N PRO A 726 -10.33 -24.58 -11.42
CA PRO A 726 -9.33 -24.90 -10.40
C PRO A 726 -7.88 -24.66 -10.87
N TYR A 727 -7.62 -24.61 -12.17
CA TYR A 727 -6.35 -24.21 -12.78
C TYR A 727 -6.41 -22.79 -13.36
N PRO A 728 -5.27 -22.09 -13.54
CA PRO A 728 -5.30 -20.70 -14.04
C PRO A 728 -5.86 -20.59 -15.48
N THR A 729 -6.84 -19.71 -15.66
CA THR A 729 -7.45 -19.39 -16.95
C THR A 729 -7.46 -17.88 -17.18
N TYR A 730 -7.61 -17.46 -18.43
CA TYR A 730 -7.88 -16.06 -18.75
C TYR A 730 -9.37 -15.75 -18.57
N VAL A 731 -9.63 -14.72 -17.79
CA VAL A 731 -10.97 -14.15 -17.58
C VAL A 731 -10.91 -12.67 -17.97
N THR A 732 -11.85 -12.22 -18.79
CA THR A 732 -11.87 -10.83 -19.27
C THR A 732 -12.19 -9.85 -18.14
N PRO A 733 -11.35 -8.82 -17.90
CA PRO A 733 -11.63 -7.79 -16.90
C PRO A 733 -12.90 -6.97 -17.23
N VAL A 734 -13.57 -6.43 -16.21
CA VAL A 734 -14.75 -5.56 -16.40
C VAL A 734 -14.36 -4.25 -17.08
N GLU A 735 -13.35 -3.57 -16.58
CA GLU A 735 -12.69 -2.43 -17.21
C GLU A 735 -11.25 -2.84 -17.53
N GLY A 736 -11.05 -3.36 -18.71
CA GLY A 736 -9.78 -3.88 -19.21
C GLY A 736 -9.53 -3.45 -20.65
N ILE A 737 -8.53 -4.05 -21.29
CA ILE A 737 -8.16 -3.67 -22.65
C ILE A 737 -9.29 -3.87 -23.65
N GLU A 738 -10.04 -4.98 -23.53
CA GLU A 738 -11.13 -5.30 -24.46
C GLU A 738 -12.24 -4.24 -24.42
N THR A 739 -12.52 -3.70 -23.24
CA THR A 739 -13.57 -2.69 -23.06
C THR A 739 -13.12 -1.26 -23.43
N THR A 740 -11.83 -1.06 -23.77
CA THR A 740 -11.38 0.20 -24.42
C THR A 740 -11.78 0.27 -25.89
N TYR A 741 -12.32 -0.82 -26.45
CA TYR A 741 -12.77 -0.92 -27.82
C TYR A 741 -14.28 -1.08 -27.88
N ALA A 742 -14.91 -0.47 -28.87
CA ALA A 742 -16.29 -0.75 -29.28
C ALA A 742 -16.36 -2.09 -30.05
N ASP A 743 -15.27 -2.45 -30.74
CA ASP A 743 -15.04 -3.76 -31.35
C ASP A 743 -13.57 -4.13 -31.19
N PHE A 744 -13.31 -5.12 -30.30
CA PHE A 744 -11.95 -5.55 -29.99
C PHE A 744 -11.29 -6.35 -31.12
N GLU A 745 -12.06 -7.14 -31.86
CA GLU A 745 -11.50 -7.94 -32.97
C GLU A 745 -11.06 -7.05 -34.13
N ASP A 746 -11.88 -6.07 -34.48
CA ASP A 746 -11.61 -5.10 -35.53
C ASP A 746 -10.80 -3.87 -35.03
N GLN A 747 -10.41 -3.85 -33.74
CA GLN A 747 -9.63 -2.78 -33.10
C GLN A 747 -10.25 -1.38 -33.24
N VAL A 748 -11.59 -1.28 -33.21
CA VAL A 748 -12.34 -0.02 -33.24
C VAL A 748 -12.43 0.54 -31.81
N LYS A 749 -11.77 1.67 -31.56
CA LYS A 749 -11.76 2.30 -30.22
C LYS A 749 -13.15 2.72 -29.75
N GLY A 750 -13.43 2.52 -28.46
CA GLY A 750 -14.63 2.96 -27.76
C GLY A 750 -14.53 4.36 -27.17
N ASP A 751 -15.50 4.71 -26.33
CA ASP A 751 -15.60 6.04 -25.72
C ASP A 751 -14.46 6.35 -24.72
N PHE A 752 -13.91 5.32 -24.08
CA PHE A 752 -12.79 5.40 -23.13
C PHE A 752 -11.62 4.55 -23.65
N PRO A 753 -10.85 5.07 -24.61
CA PRO A 753 -9.95 4.30 -25.48
C PRO A 753 -8.62 3.93 -24.84
N TYR A 754 -8.35 4.33 -23.61
CA TYR A 754 -7.08 4.12 -22.96
C TYR A 754 -7.24 3.41 -21.60
N LEU A 755 -6.27 2.58 -21.24
CA LEU A 755 -6.13 2.03 -19.91
C LEU A 755 -5.48 3.05 -18.97
N MET A 756 -5.88 3.05 -17.71
CA MET A 756 -5.23 3.82 -16.66
C MET A 756 -4.77 2.89 -15.53
N TYR A 757 -3.60 3.16 -14.98
CA TYR A 757 -3.16 2.54 -13.74
C TYR A 757 -2.63 3.56 -12.74
N ASN A 758 -2.68 3.21 -11.46
CA ASN A 758 -2.19 4.03 -10.39
C ASN A 758 -0.72 3.72 -10.11
N THR A 759 0.14 4.73 -10.17
CA THR A 759 1.55 4.58 -9.83
C THR A 759 1.88 5.31 -8.53
N HIS A 760 2.84 4.81 -7.77
CA HIS A 760 3.42 5.58 -6.68
C HIS A 760 4.42 6.62 -7.23
N TYR A 761 4.43 7.80 -6.62
CA TYR A 761 5.23 8.93 -7.04
C TYR A 761 5.77 9.66 -5.81
N PRO A 762 6.96 10.27 -5.84
CA PRO A 762 7.56 10.92 -4.68
C PRO A 762 6.73 12.02 -4.01
N ARG A 763 5.71 12.53 -4.69
CA ARG A 763 4.83 13.61 -4.20
C ARG A 763 3.95 13.20 -3.01
N PHE A 764 3.38 11.99 -3.05
CA PHE A 764 2.38 11.54 -2.08
C PHE A 764 2.79 10.27 -1.34
N GLY A 765 2.35 10.14 -0.10
CA GLY A 765 2.30 8.86 0.63
C GLY A 765 0.83 8.50 0.84
N ASN A 766 0.19 7.91 -0.17
CA ASN A 766 -1.26 7.74 -0.21
C ASN A 766 -1.98 9.08 0.09
N GLY A 767 -2.79 9.19 1.16
CA GLY A 767 -3.52 10.40 1.54
C GLY A 767 -2.73 11.48 2.27
N VAL A 768 -1.43 11.27 2.49
CA VAL A 768 -0.57 12.20 3.22
C VAL A 768 0.21 13.09 2.26
N TYR A 769 0.71 14.21 2.74
CA TYR A 769 1.53 15.20 2.02
C TYR A 769 0.80 16.06 0.97
N GLY A 770 -0.55 16.04 0.95
CA GLY A 770 -1.35 16.86 0.02
C GLY A 770 -1.01 18.34 0.08
N ASN A 771 -0.90 18.90 1.29
CA ASN A 771 -0.59 20.30 1.55
C ASN A 771 0.91 20.64 1.69
N THR A 772 1.82 19.66 1.57
CA THR A 772 3.25 19.93 1.76
C THR A 772 3.81 20.74 0.58
N LYS A 773 4.00 22.05 0.78
CA LYS A 773 4.42 23.02 -0.26
C LYS A 773 5.70 22.58 -0.98
N SER A 774 6.74 22.23 -0.24
CA SER A 774 8.04 21.85 -0.81
C SER A 774 7.95 20.61 -1.72
N LEU A 775 7.09 19.64 -1.39
CA LEU A 775 6.85 18.51 -2.27
C LEU A 775 5.99 18.91 -3.49
N GLY A 776 5.04 19.85 -3.32
CA GLY A 776 4.26 20.41 -4.42
C GLY A 776 5.11 21.18 -5.43
N GLU A 777 6.14 21.89 -4.96
CA GLU A 777 7.10 22.60 -5.80
C GLU A 777 8.08 21.64 -6.51
N ALA A 778 8.52 20.59 -5.81
CA ALA A 778 9.47 19.63 -6.35
C ALA A 778 8.81 18.61 -7.32
N PHE A 779 7.57 18.26 -7.08
CA PHE A 779 6.85 17.20 -7.79
C PHE A 779 5.42 17.65 -8.07
N ALA A 780 5.13 18.09 -9.29
CA ALA A 780 3.77 18.39 -9.74
C ALA A 780 2.88 17.14 -9.66
N THR A 781 1.57 17.32 -9.83
CA THR A 781 0.62 16.20 -9.92
C THR A 781 0.38 15.83 -11.39
N PRO A 782 1.20 14.95 -12.01
CA PRO A 782 1.13 14.69 -13.44
C PRO A 782 0.07 13.64 -13.80
N VAL A 783 -0.25 13.57 -15.10
CA VAL A 783 -0.63 12.35 -15.79
C VAL A 783 0.49 12.01 -16.77
N PHE A 784 1.06 10.84 -16.63
CA PHE A 784 2.06 10.34 -17.57
C PHE A 784 1.39 9.62 -18.73
N MET A 785 1.91 9.82 -19.94
CA MET A 785 1.39 9.18 -21.15
C MET A 785 2.47 8.99 -22.20
N GLY A 786 2.28 7.99 -23.06
CA GLY A 786 3.12 7.75 -24.23
C GLY A 786 2.97 8.83 -25.31
N GLU A 787 3.96 8.92 -26.20
CA GLU A 787 4.00 9.93 -27.29
C GLU A 787 2.80 9.79 -28.26
N LYS A 788 2.31 8.56 -28.47
CA LYS A 788 1.17 8.30 -29.36
C LYS A 788 -0.12 8.86 -28.78
N VAL A 789 -0.43 8.58 -27.50
CA VAL A 789 -1.60 9.15 -26.82
C VAL A 789 -1.58 10.67 -26.91
N ALA A 790 -0.43 11.28 -26.60
CA ALA A 790 -0.27 12.73 -26.64
C ALA A 790 -0.51 13.32 -28.05
N LYS A 791 0.06 12.69 -29.08
CA LYS A 791 -0.09 13.10 -30.47
C LYS A 791 -1.53 12.98 -30.96
N GLU A 792 -2.21 11.87 -30.65
CA GLU A 792 -3.59 11.63 -31.06
C GLU A 792 -4.55 12.68 -30.47
N ASN A 793 -4.25 13.19 -29.28
CA ASN A 793 -5.11 14.14 -28.56
C ASN A 793 -4.59 15.59 -28.60
N GLY A 794 -3.50 15.87 -29.35
CA GLY A 794 -2.93 17.22 -29.47
C GLY A 794 -2.38 17.79 -28.16
N ILE A 795 -1.84 16.92 -27.29
CA ILE A 795 -1.35 17.24 -25.96
C ILE A 795 0.17 17.34 -25.97
N ALA A 796 0.70 18.32 -25.23
CA ALA A 796 2.12 18.50 -24.97
C ALA A 796 2.41 18.44 -23.45
N THR A 797 3.64 18.13 -23.08
CA THR A 797 4.10 18.22 -21.69
C THR A 797 3.87 19.64 -21.15
N GLY A 798 3.24 19.75 -19.97
CA GLY A 798 2.88 21.00 -19.32
C GLY A 798 1.45 21.48 -19.60
N ASP A 799 0.75 20.88 -20.57
CA ASP A 799 -0.66 21.19 -20.78
C ASP A 799 -1.52 20.75 -19.58
N THR A 800 -2.52 21.56 -19.24
CA THR A 800 -3.60 21.09 -18.37
C THR A 800 -4.53 20.21 -19.20
N VAL A 801 -4.77 19.00 -18.73
CA VAL A 801 -5.61 18.01 -19.39
C VAL A 801 -6.76 17.56 -18.48
N LEU A 802 -7.88 17.28 -19.13
CA LEU A 802 -9.03 16.61 -18.53
C LEU A 802 -8.91 15.12 -18.78
N VAL A 803 -8.86 14.35 -17.69
CA VAL A 803 -8.95 12.89 -17.73
C VAL A 803 -10.32 12.49 -17.23
N GLU A 804 -11.02 11.69 -18.00
CA GLU A 804 -12.40 11.30 -17.74
C GLU A 804 -12.50 9.77 -17.73
N SER A 805 -13.31 9.26 -16.82
CA SER A 805 -13.73 7.85 -16.75
C SER A 805 -15.25 7.76 -16.65
N PRO A 806 -15.87 6.55 -16.70
CA PRO A 806 -17.29 6.39 -16.41
C PRO A 806 -17.71 6.85 -15.00
N HIS A 807 -16.75 7.04 -14.10
CA HIS A 807 -16.99 7.30 -12.68
C HIS A 807 -16.79 8.77 -12.29
N GLY A 808 -15.90 9.49 -12.97
CA GLY A 808 -15.66 10.91 -12.69
C GLY A 808 -14.58 11.53 -13.56
N ASN A 809 -14.26 12.80 -13.26
CA ASN A 809 -13.41 13.65 -14.06
C ASN A 809 -12.36 14.34 -13.20
N VAL A 810 -11.10 14.41 -13.68
CA VAL A 810 -10.02 15.10 -12.97
C VAL A 810 -9.20 15.98 -13.91
N LEU A 811 -8.63 17.05 -13.37
CA LEU A 811 -7.60 17.84 -14.05
C LEU A 811 -6.21 17.43 -13.58
N ARG A 812 -5.28 17.30 -14.52
CA ARG A 812 -3.86 17.00 -14.27
C ARG A 812 -2.97 17.78 -15.24
N ILE A 813 -1.68 17.80 -14.96
CA ILE A 813 -0.65 18.33 -15.87
C ILE A 813 -0.07 17.17 -16.67
N ALA A 814 -0.09 17.30 -18.00
CA ALA A 814 0.45 16.25 -18.88
C ALA A 814 1.97 16.13 -18.77
N CYS A 815 2.46 14.92 -18.72
CA CYS A 815 3.88 14.57 -18.82
C CYS A 815 4.03 13.48 -19.90
N VAL A 816 4.48 13.88 -21.09
CA VAL A 816 4.64 12.99 -22.23
C VAL A 816 6.03 12.37 -22.21
N SER A 817 6.13 11.05 -22.32
CA SER A 817 7.40 10.34 -22.32
C SER A 817 7.34 9.06 -23.16
N PRO A 818 8.41 8.71 -23.91
CA PRO A 818 8.51 7.47 -24.66
C PRO A 818 8.66 6.23 -23.75
N THR A 819 8.73 6.41 -22.44
CA THR A 819 8.89 5.32 -21.47
C THR A 819 7.58 4.68 -21.06
N TYR A 820 6.44 5.13 -21.56
CA TYR A 820 5.11 4.58 -21.33
C TYR A 820 4.57 3.91 -22.59
N MET A 821 3.77 2.85 -22.41
CA MET A 821 3.08 2.19 -23.52
C MET A 821 2.12 3.15 -24.25
N ASP A 822 1.86 2.87 -25.52
CA ASP A 822 1.16 3.77 -26.46
C ASP A 822 -0.34 3.97 -26.20
N ASP A 823 -0.95 3.21 -25.31
CA ASP A 823 -2.39 3.21 -25.03
C ASP A 823 -2.69 3.19 -23.51
N VAL A 824 -1.72 3.62 -22.72
CA VAL A 824 -1.78 3.60 -21.26
C VAL A 824 -1.52 5.00 -20.68
N LEU A 825 -2.30 5.37 -19.67
CA LEU A 825 -2.06 6.53 -18.82
C LEU A 825 -1.67 6.08 -17.42
N ALA A 826 -0.66 6.73 -16.82
CA ALA A 826 -0.27 6.50 -15.45
C ALA A 826 -0.56 7.74 -14.59
N LEU A 827 -1.34 7.58 -13.54
CA LEU A 827 -1.65 8.65 -12.60
C LEU A 827 -1.08 8.31 -11.22
N PRO A 828 -0.29 9.24 -10.63
CA PRO A 828 0.17 9.07 -9.26
C PRO A 828 -0.97 8.86 -8.28
N ASN A 829 -0.86 7.81 -7.46
CA ASN A 829 -1.77 7.57 -6.36
C ASN A 829 -1.60 8.65 -5.29
N GLY A 830 -2.71 9.16 -4.77
CA GLY A 830 -2.71 10.23 -3.78
C GLY A 830 -3.40 11.48 -4.31
N GLY A 831 -3.15 12.58 -3.63
CA GLY A 831 -3.87 13.82 -3.86
C GLY A 831 -5.17 13.88 -3.06
N TRP A 832 -5.55 15.11 -2.71
CA TRP A 832 -6.87 15.40 -2.13
C TRP A 832 -7.79 15.82 -3.25
N SER A 833 -9.06 15.49 -3.15
CA SER A 833 -10.05 15.89 -4.14
C SER A 833 -10.69 17.22 -3.74
N GLN A 834 -10.94 18.05 -4.73
CA GLN A 834 -11.73 19.26 -4.59
C GLN A 834 -12.50 19.47 -5.90
N PHE A 835 -13.81 19.52 -5.80
CA PHE A 835 -14.69 19.62 -6.97
C PHE A 835 -15.03 21.07 -7.27
N ASN A 836 -14.91 21.49 -8.54
CA ASN A 836 -15.40 22.76 -9.02
C ASN A 836 -16.93 22.70 -9.29
N GLU A 837 -17.51 23.82 -9.78
CA GLU A 837 -18.95 23.91 -10.08
C GLU A 837 -19.39 22.94 -11.19
N GLU A 838 -18.49 22.48 -12.04
CA GLU A 838 -18.75 21.52 -13.10
C GLU A 838 -18.63 20.05 -12.60
N GLY A 839 -18.28 19.83 -11.34
CA GLY A 839 -18.08 18.53 -10.75
C GLY A 839 -16.74 17.89 -11.15
N ILE A 840 -15.77 18.66 -11.64
CA ILE A 840 -14.43 18.19 -11.98
C ILE A 840 -13.54 18.32 -10.75
N ASP A 841 -12.79 17.26 -10.42
CA ASP A 841 -11.79 17.29 -9.36
C ASP A 841 -10.54 18.04 -9.82
N VAL A 842 -10.36 19.26 -9.34
CA VAL A 842 -9.23 20.16 -9.69
C VAL A 842 -7.96 19.85 -8.90
N MET A 843 -8.03 19.05 -7.83
CA MET A 843 -6.87 18.54 -7.09
C MET A 843 -6.34 17.23 -7.71
N GLY A 844 -7.13 16.61 -8.55
CA GLY A 844 -6.75 15.45 -9.33
C GLY A 844 -6.59 14.15 -8.50
N GLY A 845 -7.47 13.92 -7.56
CA GLY A 845 -7.50 12.66 -6.78
C GLY A 845 -7.82 11.46 -7.68
N VAL A 846 -6.92 10.47 -7.73
CA VAL A 846 -7.07 9.33 -8.63
C VAL A 846 -8.32 8.49 -8.34
N SER A 847 -8.76 8.42 -7.08
CA SER A 847 -9.97 7.67 -6.69
C SER A 847 -11.26 8.27 -7.26
N THR A 848 -11.22 9.50 -7.77
CA THR A 848 -12.33 10.12 -8.52
C THR A 848 -12.60 9.39 -9.84
N LEU A 849 -11.57 8.77 -10.43
CA LEU A 849 -11.68 8.04 -11.70
C LEU A 849 -11.97 6.55 -11.51
N ASN A 850 -11.78 6.01 -10.30
CA ASN A 850 -11.93 4.59 -10.04
C ASN A 850 -13.40 4.25 -9.77
N GLY A 851 -13.88 3.13 -10.34
CA GLY A 851 -15.20 2.57 -10.02
C GLY A 851 -15.19 1.68 -8.79
N THR A 852 -16.38 1.45 -8.22
CA THR A 852 -16.61 0.47 -7.14
C THR A 852 -16.60 -0.96 -7.68
N LEU A 853 -15.51 -1.34 -8.34
CA LEU A 853 -15.36 -2.66 -8.96
C LEU A 853 -14.72 -3.62 -7.96
N MET A 854 -15.41 -4.72 -7.68
CA MET A 854 -14.90 -5.82 -6.85
C MET A 854 -14.22 -6.88 -7.70
N GLN A 855 -13.18 -7.47 -7.14
CA GLN A 855 -12.69 -8.78 -7.55
C GLN A 855 -13.62 -9.88 -7.04
N GLY A 856 -13.48 -11.10 -7.56
CA GLY A 856 -14.29 -12.24 -7.18
C GLY A 856 -14.22 -12.63 -5.69
N MET A 857 -13.20 -12.16 -4.99
CA MET A 857 -13.05 -12.33 -3.54
C MET A 857 -13.43 -11.08 -2.72
N GLY A 858 -14.01 -10.05 -3.33
CA GLY A 858 -14.44 -8.84 -2.65
C GLY A 858 -13.35 -7.78 -2.44
N CYS A 859 -12.15 -7.98 -2.95
CA CYS A 859 -11.09 -6.97 -2.93
C CYS A 859 -11.34 -5.86 -3.95
N THR A 860 -10.64 -4.74 -3.78
CA THR A 860 -10.80 -3.55 -4.61
C THR A 860 -9.92 -3.61 -5.85
N SER A 861 -10.50 -3.31 -7.01
CA SER A 861 -9.81 -3.29 -8.31
C SER A 861 -9.36 -1.87 -8.67
N PHE A 862 -8.45 -1.29 -7.90
CA PHE A 862 -8.00 0.11 -8.06
C PHE A 862 -7.39 0.45 -9.42
N ASN A 863 -6.89 -0.54 -10.16
CA ASN A 863 -6.20 -0.34 -11.44
C ASN A 863 -7.04 -0.77 -12.66
N SER A 864 -8.28 -1.24 -12.47
CA SER A 864 -9.24 -1.52 -13.57
C SER A 864 -9.98 -0.24 -13.92
N ASN A 865 -9.42 0.54 -14.84
CA ASN A 865 -10.00 1.82 -15.23
C ASN A 865 -9.78 2.09 -16.71
N ASN A 866 -10.87 2.38 -17.42
CA ASN A 866 -10.86 2.86 -18.78
C ASN A 866 -11.08 4.38 -18.81
N VAL A 867 -10.24 5.09 -19.53
CA VAL A 867 -10.26 6.56 -19.54
C VAL A 867 -10.15 7.14 -20.94
N ARG A 868 -10.56 8.40 -21.06
CA ARG A 868 -10.18 9.27 -22.18
C ARG A 868 -9.45 10.50 -21.66
N VAL A 869 -8.66 11.13 -22.51
CA VAL A 869 -7.91 12.33 -22.16
C VAL A 869 -8.05 13.36 -23.27
N SER A 870 -8.19 14.63 -22.87
CA SER A 870 -8.25 15.75 -23.82
C SER A 870 -7.53 16.96 -23.22
N LYS A 871 -7.09 17.88 -24.08
CA LYS A 871 -6.58 19.17 -23.62
C LYS A 871 -7.74 19.97 -23.01
N TYR A 872 -7.56 20.45 -21.78
CA TYR A 872 -8.59 21.22 -21.10
C TYR A 872 -8.76 22.60 -21.73
N ALA A 873 -10.00 22.97 -22.00
CA ALA A 873 -10.34 24.23 -22.66
C ALA A 873 -10.56 25.42 -21.70
N GLY A 874 -10.67 25.12 -20.39
CA GLY A 874 -10.85 26.12 -19.35
C GLY A 874 -9.53 26.70 -18.84
N ASP A 875 -9.58 27.34 -17.68
CA ASP A 875 -8.40 27.94 -17.06
C ASP A 875 -7.35 26.87 -16.68
N PRO A 876 -6.07 27.10 -17.01
CA PRO A 876 -5.02 26.16 -16.65
C PRO A 876 -4.90 25.97 -15.14
N LEU A 877 -4.52 24.75 -14.73
CA LEU A 877 -4.20 24.50 -13.32
C LEU A 877 -3.05 25.38 -12.85
N GLY A 878 -3.24 26.02 -11.70
CA GLY A 878 -2.15 26.68 -10.98
C GLY A 878 -1.14 25.66 -10.40
N SER A 879 -0.07 26.17 -9.81
CA SER A 879 0.92 25.34 -9.10
C SER A 879 0.26 24.56 -7.96
N ASP A 880 0.67 23.30 -7.76
CA ASP A 880 0.20 22.47 -6.65
C ASP A 880 0.45 23.11 -5.28
N SER A 881 1.55 23.85 -5.13
CA SER A 881 1.88 24.57 -3.90
C SER A 881 0.94 25.75 -3.59
N SER A 882 0.18 26.24 -4.58
CA SER A 882 -0.83 27.30 -4.42
C SER A 882 -2.24 26.79 -4.09
N ARG A 883 -2.47 25.48 -4.18
CA ARG A 883 -3.76 24.82 -3.99
C ARG A 883 -3.84 24.13 -2.64
N GLN A 884 -3.75 24.92 -1.56
CA GLN A 884 -3.83 24.38 -0.20
C GLN A 884 -5.25 24.45 0.35
N VAL A 885 -5.63 23.40 1.09
CA VAL A 885 -6.88 23.36 1.85
C VAL A 885 -6.58 23.79 3.28
N VAL A 886 -7.36 24.72 3.80
CA VAL A 886 -7.31 25.18 5.20
C VAL A 886 -8.74 25.17 5.75
N LEU A 887 -8.93 24.55 6.91
CA LEU A 887 -10.17 24.67 7.67
C LEU A 887 -9.98 25.68 8.79
N SER A 888 -10.85 26.66 8.83
CA SER A 888 -10.92 27.64 9.90
C SER A 888 -12.38 27.86 10.30
N ALA A 889 -12.62 28.02 11.60
CA ALA A 889 -13.91 28.50 12.12
C ALA A 889 -13.79 30.01 12.39
N GLU A 890 -14.87 30.75 12.13
CA GLU A 890 -15.01 32.18 12.51
C GLU A 890 -15.29 32.32 14.03
#